data_86f1443d7774116a441639a72c003649
#
_entry.id   86f1443d7774116a441639a72c003649
#
_cell.length_a   1.000
_cell.length_b   1.000
_cell.length_c   1.000
_cell.angle_alpha   90.00
_cell.angle_beta   90.00
_cell.angle_gamma   90.00
#
_symmetry.space_group_name_H-M   'P 1'
#
loop_
_entity.id
_entity.type
_entity.pdbx_description
1 polymer ?
#
loop_
_entity_poly.entity_id
_entity_poly.type
_entity_poly.pdbx_seq_one_letter_code
_entity_poly.pdbx_strand_id
1 'polypeptide(L)'
;MAKKTTKNEIEPVQPIKRDSIISQSLVEEMQTSYLDYAMSVIIGRALPDIRDGLKPVHRRILYSMWQTGLRSSAKFKKCAAVVGDVLGKYHPHGDTAVYDSLVRMAQDFSMRNPLIRGQGNFGSLDGDRAAAYRYTEAKLEQISEELLLDIDKGTVDFMPNFDGTHKEPKVLPAKLPNLLINGTVGIAVGMASNIPPHNLIEISNAILHLIKNKDASIDELSDIVLGPDFPTGAIAYNSKDMKQAFATGRGGVVVRAKTDIVEDKKGNWTIIVSEIPYQVNKANLLMKIAQNVRDKKIEGIRDLRDESAKGEVRIVVELKKDAYPKKVLNRLYQTSQLQESIHYNMLALVDNGTQPRILNLKMILEEYIKHRREVVRRRTEFDLEKARDRAHILEGLSIAILKIDEIIKTIKKSNDKDEARLNLIAKFKLSERQAVAILDMRLQQLANLETLKVETEYNEKLQIIKELEAILNSEKRMLAVIAQEVEELRDKYGTPRRTQIIKHGVKEFSIEDVVPDTQTVVMITKAGYIKRIPPDTFKVQHRGGKGVSGLTTKEDDVVEQVFSTTTHKDLLFFTTRGRVFRLKAYDVPEASRTAKGQAIVNFLQLAPGETVSASFSMGDMETMKYLLMVTSKGTAKKVELAEFDNIRRSGLIAIKLNDGDSLEWVRPTSGKDEVILVSRLGQAIRFQESDIRPMGRTATGVRGMKFKLDDQIVGMAVVSSASAKNGEQLLVVMHNGYGKRSPLKEYKVQKRGGSGIKTANITKKTGEIVSAYIVPSDDARDLFVMTEGGQVLRSTLKSVSVLGRATQGVRIMRFKKEGDTVASVALI
;
A
#
# COMPACT_ATOMS: atom_id res chain seq x y z
N MET A 1 -5.20 -100.41 4.01
CA MET A 1 -5.70 -99.07 4.43
C MET A 1 -5.07 -98.09 3.55
N ALA A 2 -5.80 -97.58 2.54
CA ALA A 2 -5.31 -96.66 1.55
C ALA A 2 -5.73 -95.21 1.89
N LYS A 3 -4.74 -94.32 2.07
CA LYS A 3 -4.99 -92.86 2.20
C LYS A 3 -5.43 -92.25 0.85
N LYS A 4 -6.67 -91.69 0.81
CA LYS A 4 -7.16 -90.90 -0.27
C LYS A 4 -6.47 -89.54 -0.16
N THR A 5 -5.66 -89.16 -1.11
CA THR A 5 -5.18 -87.85 -1.35
C THR A 5 -6.25 -87.06 -2.13
N THR A 6 -6.86 -86.05 -1.50
CA THR A 6 -7.72 -85.08 -2.17
C THR A 6 -6.83 -84.11 -3.00
N LYS A 7 -6.95 -84.11 -4.30
CA LYS A 7 -6.43 -83.11 -5.20
C LYS A 7 -7.29 -81.84 -5.03
N ASN A 8 -6.66 -80.72 -4.55
CA ASN A 8 -7.25 -79.42 -4.69
C ASN A 8 -7.15 -79.01 -6.16
N GLU A 9 -8.24 -78.98 -6.85
CA GLU A 9 -8.33 -78.33 -8.16
C GLU A 9 -8.31 -76.88 -7.93
N ILE A 10 -7.27 -76.20 -8.47
CA ILE A 10 -7.18 -74.75 -8.57
C ILE A 10 -8.18 -74.30 -9.66
N GLU A 11 -9.26 -73.67 -9.27
CA GLU A 11 -10.18 -73.01 -10.24
C GLU A 11 -9.36 -72.11 -11.16
N PRO A 12 -9.58 -72.17 -12.50
CA PRO A 12 -8.87 -71.26 -13.45
C PRO A 12 -9.38 -69.83 -13.22
N VAL A 13 -8.40 -68.96 -12.93
CA VAL A 13 -8.64 -67.50 -12.89
C VAL A 13 -9.27 -67.09 -14.22
N GLN A 14 -10.52 -66.67 -14.16
CA GLN A 14 -11.22 -66.14 -15.35
C GLN A 14 -10.43 -64.98 -15.94
N PRO A 15 -10.18 -64.95 -17.27
CA PRO A 15 -9.49 -63.83 -17.91
C PRO A 15 -10.34 -62.55 -17.69
N ILE A 16 -9.71 -61.54 -17.14
CA ILE A 16 -10.27 -60.20 -17.04
C ILE A 16 -10.84 -59.80 -18.41
N LYS A 17 -12.13 -59.64 -18.51
CA LYS A 17 -12.81 -59.21 -19.74
C LYS A 17 -12.16 -57.89 -20.21
N ARG A 18 -11.58 -57.86 -21.41
CA ARG A 18 -10.98 -56.66 -22.02
C ARG A 18 -11.99 -55.53 -22.25
N ASP A 19 -13.29 -55.74 -22.02
CA ASP A 19 -14.38 -54.78 -22.21
C ASP A 19 -14.50 -53.78 -21.06
N SER A 20 -13.63 -53.83 -20.05
CA SER A 20 -13.57 -52.84 -18.96
C SER A 20 -12.59 -51.67 -19.19
N ILE A 21 -11.87 -51.66 -20.26
CA ILE A 21 -10.95 -50.60 -20.58
C ILE A 21 -11.68 -49.58 -21.48
N ILE A 22 -12.01 -48.44 -20.89
CA ILE A 22 -12.60 -47.28 -21.58
C ILE A 22 -11.46 -46.39 -22.06
N SER A 23 -11.38 -46.15 -23.38
CA SER A 23 -10.43 -45.19 -23.92
C SER A 23 -10.95 -43.77 -23.67
N GLN A 24 -10.24 -42.97 -22.93
CA GLN A 24 -10.59 -41.56 -22.64
C GLN A 24 -9.46 -40.64 -23.08
N SER A 25 -9.82 -39.47 -23.66
CA SER A 25 -8.85 -38.44 -23.99
C SER A 25 -8.17 -37.90 -22.72
N LEU A 26 -6.85 -37.87 -22.72
CA LEU A 26 -6.09 -37.27 -21.61
C LEU A 26 -6.53 -35.83 -21.31
N VAL A 27 -6.89 -35.07 -22.35
CA VAL A 27 -7.36 -33.69 -22.22
C VAL A 27 -8.70 -33.63 -21.49
N GLU A 28 -9.65 -34.50 -21.87
CA GLU A 28 -10.97 -34.56 -21.24
C GLU A 28 -10.89 -35.03 -19.79
N GLU A 29 -10.06 -36.05 -19.51
CA GLU A 29 -9.82 -36.52 -18.15
C GLU A 29 -9.21 -35.42 -17.28
N MET A 30 -8.18 -34.73 -17.78
CA MET A 30 -7.54 -33.63 -17.05
C MET A 30 -8.51 -32.47 -16.81
N GLN A 31 -9.37 -32.13 -17.78
CA GLN A 31 -10.38 -31.07 -17.60
C GLN A 31 -11.40 -31.45 -16.55
N THR A 32 -11.93 -32.65 -16.60
CA THR A 32 -12.94 -33.14 -15.63
C THR A 32 -12.36 -33.24 -14.24
N SER A 33 -11.23 -33.94 -14.09
CA SER A 33 -10.57 -34.11 -12.79
C SER A 33 -10.10 -32.78 -12.17
N TYR A 34 -9.63 -31.83 -13.01
CA TYR A 34 -9.23 -30.50 -12.52
C TYR A 34 -10.45 -29.67 -12.11
N LEU A 35 -11.56 -29.77 -12.81
CA LEU A 35 -12.82 -29.09 -12.44
C LEU A 35 -13.34 -29.60 -11.11
N ASP A 36 -13.38 -30.93 -10.91
CA ASP A 36 -13.82 -31.53 -9.66
C ASP A 36 -12.90 -31.13 -8.49
N TYR A 37 -11.59 -31.15 -8.71
CA TYR A 37 -10.62 -30.65 -7.74
C TYR A 37 -10.83 -29.17 -7.41
N ALA A 38 -10.99 -28.33 -8.44
CA ALA A 38 -11.21 -26.89 -8.25
C ALA A 38 -12.50 -26.64 -7.46
N MET A 39 -13.60 -27.31 -7.81
CA MET A 39 -14.88 -27.21 -7.09
C MET A 39 -14.74 -27.64 -5.63
N SER A 40 -14.07 -28.76 -5.38
CA SER A 40 -13.81 -29.25 -4.02
C SER A 40 -13.00 -28.23 -3.19
N VAL A 41 -11.96 -27.62 -3.78
CA VAL A 41 -11.14 -26.60 -3.10
C VAL A 41 -11.94 -25.33 -2.84
N ILE A 42 -12.74 -24.86 -3.80
CA ILE A 42 -13.52 -23.63 -3.70
C ILE A 42 -14.60 -23.77 -2.61
N ILE A 43 -15.44 -24.82 -2.71
CA ILE A 43 -16.60 -24.99 -1.85
C ILE A 43 -16.22 -25.65 -0.52
N GLY A 44 -15.36 -26.67 -0.56
CA GLY A 44 -15.07 -27.56 0.58
C GLY A 44 -13.85 -27.20 1.42
N ARG A 45 -13.06 -26.18 1.05
CA ARG A 45 -11.78 -25.93 1.74
C ARG A 45 -11.44 -24.46 1.96
N ALA A 46 -11.35 -23.66 0.89
CA ALA A 46 -10.63 -22.38 0.92
C ALA A 46 -11.51 -21.17 1.25
N LEU A 47 -12.78 -21.18 0.81
CA LEU A 47 -13.67 -20.02 0.97
C LEU A 47 -14.58 -20.16 2.20
N PRO A 48 -14.90 -19.05 2.87
CA PRO A 48 -15.84 -19.03 3.98
C PRO A 48 -17.29 -19.06 3.47
N ASP A 49 -18.19 -19.65 4.24
CA ASP A 49 -19.63 -19.47 4.07
C ASP A 49 -20.02 -18.08 4.59
N ILE A 50 -20.84 -17.36 3.84
CA ILE A 50 -21.24 -15.99 4.21
C ILE A 50 -22.03 -15.93 5.51
N ARG A 51 -22.77 -17.00 5.84
CA ARG A 51 -23.69 -17.06 6.97
C ARG A 51 -22.99 -17.12 8.32
N ASP A 52 -21.91 -17.94 8.45
CA ASP A 52 -21.16 -18.11 9.69
C ASP A 52 -19.72 -17.60 9.61
N GLY A 53 -19.25 -17.20 8.42
CA GLY A 53 -17.89 -16.68 8.20
C GLY A 53 -16.79 -17.72 8.39
N LEU A 54 -17.10 -19.01 8.37
CA LEU A 54 -16.18 -20.09 8.67
C LEU A 54 -15.85 -20.91 7.42
N LYS A 55 -14.61 -21.37 7.34
CA LYS A 55 -14.25 -22.46 6.44
C LYS A 55 -14.66 -23.80 7.07
N PRO A 56 -14.82 -24.87 6.29
CA PRO A 56 -15.23 -26.18 6.82
C PRO A 56 -14.36 -26.68 7.99
N VAL A 57 -13.03 -26.52 7.92
CA VAL A 57 -12.13 -26.95 9.01
C VAL A 57 -12.41 -26.21 10.32
N HIS A 58 -12.61 -24.89 10.28
CA HIS A 58 -12.91 -24.09 11.47
C HIS A 58 -14.26 -24.48 12.07
N ARG A 59 -15.27 -24.66 11.23
CA ARG A 59 -16.62 -25.11 11.66
C ARG A 59 -16.56 -26.48 12.35
N ARG A 60 -15.83 -27.41 11.76
CA ARG A 60 -15.65 -28.76 12.31
C ARG A 60 -14.91 -28.76 13.67
N ILE A 61 -13.88 -27.92 13.82
CA ILE A 61 -13.17 -27.76 15.10
C ILE A 61 -14.13 -27.21 16.19
N LEU A 62 -14.85 -26.14 15.92
CA LEU A 62 -15.75 -25.52 16.89
C LEU A 62 -16.91 -26.49 17.24
N TYR A 63 -17.45 -27.17 16.25
CA TYR A 63 -18.52 -28.17 16.47
C TYR A 63 -18.05 -29.36 17.29
N SER A 64 -16.86 -29.95 16.99
CA SER A 64 -16.26 -31.02 17.78
C SER A 64 -16.04 -30.61 19.24
N MET A 65 -15.49 -29.40 19.45
CA MET A 65 -15.29 -28.86 20.80
C MET A 65 -16.62 -28.66 21.54
N TRP A 66 -17.67 -28.22 20.82
CA TRP A 66 -19.02 -28.08 21.38
C TRP A 66 -19.63 -29.45 21.77
N GLN A 67 -19.54 -30.47 20.91
CA GLN A 67 -20.06 -31.80 21.16
C GLN A 67 -19.31 -32.55 22.30
N THR A 68 -18.01 -32.29 22.43
CA THR A 68 -17.20 -32.88 23.52
C THR A 68 -17.28 -32.11 24.84
N GLY A 69 -18.16 -31.09 24.92
CA GLY A 69 -18.40 -30.28 26.12
C GLY A 69 -17.28 -29.35 26.52
N LEU A 70 -16.37 -28.97 25.60
CA LEU A 70 -15.25 -28.06 25.87
C LEU A 70 -15.69 -26.59 25.85
N ARG A 71 -16.68 -26.24 26.67
CA ARG A 71 -17.22 -24.90 26.82
C ARG A 71 -16.22 -23.97 27.50
N SER A 72 -16.48 -22.68 27.45
CA SER A 72 -15.66 -21.66 28.13
C SER A 72 -15.54 -21.90 29.64
N SER A 73 -16.55 -22.44 30.28
CA SER A 73 -16.57 -22.82 31.69
C SER A 73 -15.88 -24.18 31.99
N ALA A 74 -15.59 -24.98 30.98
CA ALA A 74 -14.97 -26.30 31.15
C ALA A 74 -13.46 -26.18 31.47
N LYS A 75 -12.89 -27.25 31.96
CA LYS A 75 -11.44 -27.39 32.10
C LYS A 75 -10.77 -27.52 30.74
N PHE A 76 -9.54 -27.05 30.64
CA PHE A 76 -8.73 -27.22 29.44
C PHE A 76 -8.50 -28.72 29.14
N LYS A 77 -8.47 -29.04 27.86
CA LYS A 77 -8.07 -30.36 27.34
C LYS A 77 -6.89 -30.21 26.38
N LYS A 78 -6.06 -31.26 26.30
CA LYS A 78 -4.97 -31.30 25.30
C LYS A 78 -5.50 -31.08 23.89
N CYS A 79 -4.82 -30.24 23.11
CA CYS A 79 -5.17 -30.03 21.71
C CYS A 79 -5.15 -31.34 20.92
N ALA A 80 -4.31 -32.31 21.31
CA ALA A 80 -4.28 -33.63 20.73
C ALA A 80 -5.64 -34.37 20.77
N ALA A 81 -6.42 -34.18 21.85
CA ALA A 81 -7.74 -34.77 21.95
C ALA A 81 -8.75 -34.10 20.98
N VAL A 82 -8.65 -32.80 20.82
CA VAL A 82 -9.51 -32.04 19.86
C VAL A 82 -9.16 -32.42 18.44
N VAL A 83 -7.86 -32.41 18.09
CA VAL A 83 -7.37 -32.75 16.74
C VAL A 83 -7.77 -34.19 16.38
N GLY A 84 -7.59 -35.15 17.32
CA GLY A 84 -7.98 -36.55 17.11
C GLY A 84 -9.49 -36.71 16.89
N ASP A 85 -10.34 -36.04 17.66
CA ASP A 85 -11.80 -36.10 17.50
C ASP A 85 -12.25 -35.49 16.14
N VAL A 86 -11.66 -34.38 15.73
CA VAL A 86 -11.94 -33.75 14.43
C VAL A 86 -11.53 -34.62 13.26
N LEU A 87 -10.33 -35.23 13.32
CA LEU A 87 -9.83 -36.12 12.26
C LEU A 87 -10.66 -37.41 12.15
N GLY A 88 -10.96 -38.02 13.30
CA GLY A 88 -11.69 -39.25 13.32
C GLY A 88 -13.15 -39.17 12.90
N LYS A 89 -13.79 -38.02 13.11
CA LYS A 89 -15.22 -37.84 12.88
C LYS A 89 -15.61 -36.94 11.70
N TYR A 90 -14.82 -35.92 11.40
CA TYR A 90 -15.31 -34.84 10.50
C TYR A 90 -14.35 -34.41 9.37
N HIS A 91 -13.02 -34.49 9.59
CA HIS A 91 -12.07 -33.87 8.66
C HIS A 91 -10.97 -34.86 8.22
N PRO A 92 -11.15 -35.60 7.12
CA PRO A 92 -10.23 -36.67 6.68
C PRO A 92 -8.98 -36.09 5.96
N HIS A 93 -8.25 -35.19 6.63
CA HIS A 93 -7.03 -34.58 6.13
C HIS A 93 -5.92 -34.59 7.19
N GLY A 94 -4.73 -34.06 6.90
CA GLY A 94 -3.61 -34.10 7.84
C GLY A 94 -3.87 -33.34 9.15
N ASP A 95 -3.33 -33.88 10.25
CA ASP A 95 -3.42 -33.33 11.60
C ASP A 95 -2.89 -31.91 11.73
N THR A 96 -1.82 -31.61 11.00
CA THR A 96 -1.20 -30.25 10.94
C THR A 96 -2.20 -29.20 10.48
N ALA A 97 -3.03 -29.48 9.46
CA ALA A 97 -4.01 -28.53 8.95
C ALA A 97 -5.07 -28.20 10.00
N VAL A 98 -5.53 -29.20 10.77
CA VAL A 98 -6.49 -29.02 11.85
C VAL A 98 -5.85 -28.25 13.00
N TYR A 99 -4.63 -28.63 13.42
CA TYR A 99 -3.95 -27.99 14.53
C TYR A 99 -3.60 -26.53 14.22
N ASP A 100 -3.04 -26.23 13.05
CA ASP A 100 -2.69 -24.86 12.65
C ASP A 100 -3.94 -23.96 12.59
N SER A 101 -5.08 -24.51 12.15
CA SER A 101 -6.36 -23.79 12.16
C SER A 101 -6.84 -23.51 13.58
N LEU A 102 -6.72 -24.48 14.48
CA LEU A 102 -7.05 -24.34 15.90
C LEU A 102 -6.14 -23.30 16.56
N VAL A 103 -4.84 -23.35 16.31
CA VAL A 103 -3.85 -22.40 16.82
C VAL A 103 -4.20 -20.98 16.38
N ARG A 104 -4.49 -20.78 15.09
CA ARG A 104 -4.84 -19.46 14.56
C ARG A 104 -6.09 -18.88 15.22
N MET A 105 -7.11 -19.70 15.50
CA MET A 105 -8.32 -19.27 16.21
C MET A 105 -8.07 -18.89 17.69
N ALA A 106 -6.94 -19.28 18.25
CA ALA A 106 -6.55 -18.94 19.61
C ALA A 106 -5.55 -17.76 19.72
N GLN A 107 -4.99 -17.27 18.58
CA GLN A 107 -4.02 -16.17 18.57
C GLN A 107 -4.70 -14.82 18.63
N ASP A 108 -4.41 -14.01 19.64
CA ASP A 108 -4.94 -12.68 19.87
C ASP A 108 -4.36 -11.61 18.93
N PHE A 109 -3.25 -11.92 18.26
CA PHE A 109 -2.64 -11.11 17.20
C PHE A 109 -3.10 -11.51 15.78
N SER A 110 -3.76 -12.67 15.63
CA SER A 110 -4.32 -13.13 14.35
C SER A 110 -5.82 -12.88 14.24
N MET A 111 -6.55 -13.02 15.36
CA MET A 111 -8.01 -12.87 15.44
C MET A 111 -8.34 -11.61 16.25
N ARG A 112 -9.23 -10.75 15.72
CA ARG A 112 -9.72 -9.59 16.48
C ARG A 112 -10.55 -10.00 17.69
N ASN A 113 -11.26 -11.10 17.55
CA ASN A 113 -12.03 -11.76 18.58
C ASN A 113 -11.69 -13.25 18.54
N PRO A 114 -10.71 -13.73 19.34
CA PRO A 114 -10.34 -15.13 19.38
C PRO A 114 -11.54 -16.03 19.69
N LEU A 115 -11.64 -17.17 19.00
CA LEU A 115 -12.73 -18.14 19.17
C LEU A 115 -12.35 -19.30 20.09
N ILE A 116 -11.06 -19.50 20.30
CA ILE A 116 -10.51 -20.55 21.15
C ILE A 116 -9.61 -19.91 22.19
N ARG A 117 -9.71 -20.38 23.41
CA ARG A 117 -8.80 -20.04 24.50
C ARG A 117 -7.74 -21.12 24.60
N GLY A 118 -6.49 -20.71 24.37
CA GLY A 118 -5.33 -21.57 24.45
C GLY A 118 -4.62 -21.49 25.80
N GLN A 119 -3.97 -22.58 26.22
CA GLN A 119 -3.03 -22.61 27.32
C GLN A 119 -1.74 -23.30 26.87
N GLY A 120 -0.61 -22.59 27.01
CA GLY A 120 0.70 -23.01 26.51
C GLY A 120 1.23 -22.04 25.44
N ASN A 121 2.17 -22.49 24.63
CA ASN A 121 2.74 -21.71 23.54
C ASN A 121 1.93 -21.91 22.24
N PHE A 122 1.21 -20.87 21.83
CA PHE A 122 0.44 -20.79 20.59
C PHE A 122 1.12 -19.93 19.50
N GLY A 123 2.44 -19.74 19.59
CA GLY A 123 3.19 -18.90 18.65
C GLY A 123 3.30 -17.45 19.10
N SER A 124 4.00 -16.65 18.29
CA SER A 124 4.24 -15.24 18.59
C SER A 124 4.21 -14.38 17.32
N LEU A 125 4.23 -13.05 17.49
CA LEU A 125 4.39 -12.07 16.40
C LEU A 125 5.76 -12.20 15.69
N ASP A 126 6.74 -12.85 16.32
CA ASP A 126 8.05 -13.13 15.72
C ASP A 126 8.02 -14.29 14.73
N GLY A 127 6.85 -14.93 14.58
CA GLY A 127 6.67 -16.06 13.68
C GLY A 127 7.09 -17.38 14.28
N ASP A 128 7.29 -17.45 15.59
CA ASP A 128 7.48 -18.72 16.29
C ASP A 128 6.25 -19.61 16.10
N ARG A 129 6.50 -20.86 15.85
CA ARG A 129 5.45 -21.86 15.74
C ARG A 129 4.89 -22.21 17.11
N ALA A 130 3.61 -22.58 17.13
CA ALA A 130 3.02 -23.17 18.32
C ALA A 130 3.78 -24.44 18.73
N ALA A 131 3.81 -24.72 20.03
CA ALA A 131 4.32 -25.99 20.52
C ALA A 131 3.47 -27.15 19.99
N ALA A 132 4.02 -28.38 19.91
CA ALA A 132 3.29 -29.54 19.42
C ALA A 132 1.99 -29.74 20.22
N TYR A 133 0.92 -30.19 19.56
CA TYR A 133 -0.45 -30.31 20.11
C TYR A 133 -0.56 -31.20 21.35
N ARG A 134 0.43 -32.04 21.61
CA ARG A 134 0.53 -32.86 22.84
C ARG A 134 0.87 -32.05 24.09
N TYR A 135 1.45 -30.85 23.93
CA TYR A 135 1.82 -29.93 25.04
C TYR A 135 0.79 -28.85 25.29
N THR A 136 0.14 -28.35 24.24
CA THR A 136 -0.85 -27.27 24.31
C THR A 136 -2.23 -27.80 24.73
N GLU A 137 -3.00 -26.92 25.33
CA GLU A 137 -4.36 -27.19 25.77
C GLU A 137 -5.31 -26.11 25.26
N ALA A 138 -6.56 -26.47 25.02
CA ALA A 138 -7.56 -25.54 24.48
C ALA A 138 -8.95 -25.80 25.06
N LYS A 139 -9.78 -24.75 24.98
CA LYS A 139 -11.24 -24.77 25.19
C LYS A 139 -11.87 -23.65 24.38
N LEU A 140 -13.18 -23.65 24.20
CA LEU A 140 -13.90 -22.55 23.55
C LEU A 140 -13.76 -21.25 24.34
N GLU A 141 -13.66 -20.11 23.64
CA GLU A 141 -13.88 -18.81 24.23
C GLU A 141 -15.37 -18.53 24.38
N GLN A 142 -15.73 -17.66 25.33
CA GLN A 142 -17.14 -17.38 25.62
C GLN A 142 -17.86 -16.82 24.39
N ILE A 143 -17.22 -15.95 23.61
CA ILE A 143 -17.78 -15.37 22.39
C ILE A 143 -18.07 -16.42 21.31
N SER A 144 -17.29 -17.50 21.23
CA SER A 144 -17.51 -18.55 20.24
C SER A 144 -18.74 -19.41 20.50
N GLU A 145 -19.20 -19.46 21.76
CA GLU A 145 -20.44 -20.15 22.11
C GLU A 145 -21.66 -19.50 21.40
N GLU A 146 -21.62 -18.21 21.16
CA GLU A 146 -22.66 -17.49 20.41
C GLU A 146 -22.77 -17.92 18.93
N LEU A 147 -21.74 -18.59 18.39
CA LEU A 147 -21.82 -19.21 17.06
C LEU A 147 -22.59 -20.52 17.06
N LEU A 148 -22.58 -21.23 18.19
CA LEU A 148 -23.07 -22.61 18.34
C LEU A 148 -24.38 -22.70 19.14
N LEU A 149 -24.77 -21.60 19.78
CA LEU A 149 -26.00 -21.53 20.58
C LEU A 149 -27.20 -21.96 19.74
N ASP A 150 -28.10 -22.75 20.34
CA ASP A 150 -29.34 -23.27 19.73
C ASP A 150 -29.13 -24.30 18.58
N ILE A 151 -27.92 -24.83 18.36
CA ILE A 151 -27.64 -25.80 17.30
C ILE A 151 -28.48 -27.10 17.49
N ASP A 152 -28.75 -27.46 18.74
CA ASP A 152 -29.51 -28.65 19.11
C ASP A 152 -31.02 -28.48 18.91
N LYS A 153 -31.50 -27.30 18.52
CA LYS A 153 -32.91 -26.98 18.25
C LYS A 153 -33.28 -27.08 16.76
N GLY A 154 -32.50 -27.78 15.94
CA GLY A 154 -32.80 -27.91 14.52
C GLY A 154 -32.71 -26.63 13.71
N THR A 155 -31.97 -25.64 14.21
CA THR A 155 -31.85 -24.29 13.63
C THR A 155 -31.11 -24.25 12.30
N VAL A 156 -30.25 -25.23 12.04
CA VAL A 156 -29.44 -25.39 10.82
C VAL A 156 -29.52 -26.80 10.28
N ASP A 157 -29.22 -26.99 9.00
CA ASP A 157 -29.20 -28.29 8.36
C ASP A 157 -27.90 -29.03 8.67
N PHE A 158 -28.02 -30.36 8.78
CA PHE A 158 -26.92 -31.29 8.94
C PHE A 158 -26.72 -32.10 7.67
N MET A 159 -25.52 -32.58 7.47
CA MET A 159 -25.15 -33.51 6.40
C MET A 159 -24.36 -34.69 7.00
N PRO A 160 -24.33 -35.84 6.32
CA PRO A 160 -23.41 -36.91 6.69
C PRO A 160 -21.96 -36.43 6.62
N ASN A 161 -21.11 -36.93 7.51
CA ASN A 161 -19.68 -36.76 7.43
C ASN A 161 -19.09 -37.59 6.26
N PHE A 162 -17.78 -37.62 6.11
CA PHE A 162 -17.08 -38.25 4.98
C PHE A 162 -17.32 -39.78 4.88
N ASP A 163 -17.62 -40.47 5.98
CA ASP A 163 -17.88 -41.93 6.02
C ASP A 163 -19.35 -42.29 6.32
N GLY A 164 -20.23 -41.31 6.48
CA GLY A 164 -21.65 -41.51 6.77
C GLY A 164 -21.97 -41.94 8.21
N THR A 165 -20.98 -42.07 9.08
CA THR A 165 -21.20 -42.56 10.46
C THR A 165 -21.68 -41.49 11.42
N HIS A 166 -21.37 -40.23 11.13
CA HIS A 166 -21.73 -39.05 11.93
C HIS A 166 -22.39 -37.97 11.07
N LYS A 167 -23.02 -37.03 11.73
CA LYS A 167 -23.60 -35.85 11.07
C LYS A 167 -22.81 -34.60 11.47
N GLU A 168 -22.56 -33.72 10.52
CA GLU A 168 -21.95 -32.45 10.75
C GLU A 168 -22.85 -31.31 10.27
N PRO A 169 -22.82 -30.11 10.89
CA PRO A 169 -23.64 -28.99 10.46
C PRO A 169 -23.09 -28.41 9.16
N LYS A 170 -23.99 -28.12 8.20
CA LYS A 170 -23.64 -27.40 6.97
C LYS A 170 -23.15 -25.99 7.25
N VAL A 171 -23.72 -25.34 8.26
CA VAL A 171 -23.45 -23.99 8.75
C VAL A 171 -23.79 -23.93 10.23
N LEU A 172 -23.16 -23.01 10.98
CA LEU A 172 -23.53 -22.77 12.39
C LEU A 172 -24.69 -21.78 12.51
N PRO A 173 -25.44 -21.78 13.63
CA PRO A 173 -26.49 -20.80 13.90
C PRO A 173 -25.98 -19.35 13.88
N ALA A 174 -24.74 -19.12 14.25
CA ALA A 174 -23.96 -17.88 14.08
C ALA A 174 -24.73 -16.61 14.51
N LYS A 175 -25.03 -16.50 15.82
CA LYS A 175 -25.52 -15.26 16.39
C LYS A 175 -24.50 -14.12 16.21
N LEU A 176 -23.21 -14.46 16.21
CA LEU A 176 -22.09 -13.55 16.00
C LEU A 176 -21.84 -13.30 14.50
N PRO A 177 -21.71 -12.03 14.02
CA PRO A 177 -21.38 -11.71 12.62
C PRO A 177 -19.88 -11.95 12.30
N ASN A 178 -19.46 -13.21 12.43
CA ASN A 178 -18.04 -13.63 12.47
C ASN A 178 -17.27 -13.28 11.20
N LEU A 179 -17.90 -13.33 10.02
CA LEU A 179 -17.23 -13.02 8.75
C LEU A 179 -16.58 -11.63 8.75
N LEU A 180 -17.28 -10.63 9.28
CA LEU A 180 -16.81 -9.24 9.31
C LEU A 180 -15.95 -8.95 10.54
N ILE A 181 -16.29 -9.47 11.73
CA ILE A 181 -15.56 -9.13 12.95
C ILE A 181 -14.18 -9.79 13.05
N ASN A 182 -14.00 -10.96 12.48
CA ASN A 182 -12.72 -11.68 12.47
C ASN A 182 -12.05 -11.71 11.09
N GLY A 183 -12.84 -11.46 10.04
CA GLY A 183 -12.33 -11.55 8.68
C GLY A 183 -11.91 -12.96 8.28
N THR A 184 -11.35 -13.09 7.10
CA THR A 184 -10.79 -14.36 6.60
C THR A 184 -9.83 -14.12 5.45
N VAL A 185 -8.86 -15.03 5.32
CA VAL A 185 -7.96 -15.10 4.16
C VAL A 185 -8.01 -16.51 3.60
N GLY A 186 -8.28 -16.68 2.31
CA GLY A 186 -8.35 -17.98 1.66
C GLY A 186 -7.90 -17.92 0.22
N ILE A 187 -7.08 -18.89 -0.19
CA ILE A 187 -6.61 -19.03 -1.57
C ILE A 187 -7.22 -20.30 -2.14
N ALA A 188 -8.07 -20.13 -3.14
CA ALA A 188 -8.71 -21.22 -3.88
C ALA A 188 -8.11 -21.33 -5.29
N VAL A 189 -8.66 -22.22 -6.11
CA VAL A 189 -8.27 -22.34 -7.51
C VAL A 189 -8.91 -21.19 -8.30
N GLY A 190 -8.10 -20.37 -8.93
CA GLY A 190 -8.55 -19.24 -9.75
C GLY A 190 -9.14 -18.05 -8.99
N MET A 191 -9.26 -18.12 -7.65
CA MET A 191 -9.81 -17.03 -6.85
C MET A 191 -9.26 -17.03 -5.42
N ALA A 192 -9.30 -15.86 -4.76
CA ALA A 192 -8.88 -15.71 -3.39
C ALA A 192 -9.87 -14.85 -2.62
N SER A 193 -10.02 -15.09 -1.33
CA SER A 193 -10.76 -14.24 -0.40
C SER A 193 -9.79 -13.54 0.53
N ASN A 194 -10.01 -12.25 0.75
CA ASN A 194 -9.29 -11.48 1.77
C ASN A 194 -10.25 -10.45 2.36
N ILE A 195 -10.82 -10.78 3.49
CA ILE A 195 -11.75 -9.93 4.25
C ILE A 195 -11.05 -9.55 5.55
N PRO A 196 -10.67 -8.28 5.72
CA PRO A 196 -10.07 -7.80 6.97
C PRO A 196 -11.06 -7.85 8.14
N PRO A 197 -10.58 -7.97 9.39
CA PRO A 197 -11.43 -7.87 10.58
C PRO A 197 -11.92 -6.43 10.81
N HIS A 198 -13.13 -6.32 11.41
CA HIS A 198 -13.78 -5.05 11.74
C HIS A 198 -14.21 -5.00 13.21
N ASN A 199 -14.53 -3.82 13.70
CA ASN A 199 -14.97 -3.62 15.07
C ASN A 199 -16.38 -4.15 15.28
N LEU A 200 -16.61 -4.95 16.35
CA LEU A 200 -17.92 -5.54 16.67
C LEU A 200 -18.98 -4.48 16.94
N ILE A 201 -18.64 -3.38 17.64
CA ILE A 201 -19.60 -2.30 17.94
C ILE A 201 -20.10 -1.65 16.63
N GLU A 202 -19.17 -1.37 15.71
CA GLU A 202 -19.50 -0.74 14.43
C GLU A 202 -20.34 -1.66 13.54
N ILE A 203 -19.98 -2.93 13.44
CA ILE A 203 -20.75 -3.93 12.68
C ILE A 203 -22.13 -4.13 13.28
N SER A 204 -22.25 -4.22 14.62
CA SER A 204 -23.54 -4.34 15.30
C SER A 204 -24.41 -3.10 15.04
N ASN A 205 -23.87 -1.90 15.14
CA ASN A 205 -24.60 -0.68 14.85
C ASN A 205 -25.03 -0.60 13.37
N ALA A 206 -24.22 -1.07 12.42
CA ALA A 206 -24.59 -1.15 11.01
C ALA A 206 -25.72 -2.16 10.77
N ILE A 207 -25.72 -3.32 11.42
CA ILE A 207 -26.82 -4.30 11.38
C ILE A 207 -28.11 -3.67 11.94
N LEU A 208 -28.05 -3.02 13.10
CA LEU A 208 -29.18 -2.35 13.73
C LEU A 208 -29.75 -1.24 12.85
N HIS A 209 -28.89 -0.47 12.20
CA HIS A 209 -29.27 0.56 11.24
C HIS A 209 -30.01 -0.04 10.03
N LEU A 210 -29.47 -1.13 9.47
CA LEU A 210 -30.07 -1.82 8.32
C LEU A 210 -31.41 -2.50 8.67
N ILE A 211 -31.58 -3.02 9.89
CA ILE A 211 -32.86 -3.55 10.37
C ILE A 211 -33.94 -2.45 10.44
N LYS A 212 -33.54 -1.23 10.87
CA LYS A 212 -34.46 -0.07 10.95
C LYS A 212 -34.71 0.54 9.57
N ASN A 213 -33.76 0.59 8.71
CA ASN A 213 -33.82 1.16 7.36
C ASN A 213 -33.26 0.16 6.32
N LYS A 214 -34.15 -0.61 5.70
CA LYS A 214 -33.79 -1.62 4.68
C LYS A 214 -33.11 -1.01 3.44
N ASP A 215 -33.46 0.26 3.14
CA ASP A 215 -32.97 0.98 1.97
C ASP A 215 -31.71 1.78 2.26
N ALA A 216 -31.08 1.61 3.45
CA ALA A 216 -29.85 2.29 3.81
C ALA A 216 -28.80 2.15 2.71
N SER A 217 -28.18 3.27 2.34
CA SER A 217 -27.14 3.31 1.33
C SER A 217 -25.81 2.75 1.87
N ILE A 218 -24.91 2.36 0.95
CA ILE A 218 -23.55 1.91 1.33
C ILE A 218 -22.77 3.06 1.99
N ASP A 219 -23.01 4.30 1.61
CA ASP A 219 -22.36 5.47 2.21
C ASP A 219 -22.77 5.64 3.68
N GLU A 220 -24.07 5.53 4.00
CA GLU A 220 -24.55 5.55 5.38
C GLU A 220 -23.93 4.44 6.23
N LEU A 221 -23.86 3.21 5.69
CA LEU A 221 -23.21 2.08 6.37
C LEU A 221 -21.71 2.30 6.54
N SER A 222 -21.05 2.95 5.57
CA SER A 222 -19.62 3.29 5.64
C SER A 222 -19.29 4.43 6.61
N ASP A 223 -20.28 5.23 6.98
CA ASP A 223 -20.13 6.24 8.04
C ASP A 223 -20.22 5.62 9.44
N ILE A 224 -20.87 4.46 9.56
CA ILE A 224 -20.95 3.66 10.80
C ILE A 224 -19.73 2.74 10.91
N VAL A 225 -19.39 2.01 9.82
CA VAL A 225 -18.22 1.10 9.75
C VAL A 225 -17.05 1.88 9.18
N LEU A 226 -16.21 2.41 10.06
CA LEU A 226 -15.15 3.34 9.68
C LEU A 226 -14.04 2.71 8.84
N GLY A 227 -13.84 1.39 8.94
CA GLY A 227 -12.79 0.65 8.26
C GLY A 227 -12.35 -0.59 9.03
N PRO A 228 -11.24 -1.23 8.66
CA PRO A 228 -10.74 -2.41 9.33
C PRO A 228 -10.33 -2.10 10.77
N ASP A 229 -10.44 -3.09 11.65
CA ASP A 229 -10.00 -3.00 13.05
C ASP A 229 -9.11 -4.21 13.36
N PHE A 230 -7.81 -4.02 13.17
CA PHE A 230 -6.83 -5.09 13.29
C PHE A 230 -6.50 -5.41 14.75
N PRO A 231 -6.25 -6.68 15.09
CA PRO A 231 -5.83 -7.07 16.42
C PRO A 231 -4.52 -6.41 16.87
N THR A 232 -3.62 -6.13 15.92
CA THR A 232 -2.31 -5.49 16.14
C THR A 232 -2.36 -3.96 16.20
N GLY A 233 -3.55 -3.34 16.06
CA GLY A 233 -3.72 -1.89 16.04
C GLY A 233 -3.26 -1.25 14.74
N ALA A 234 -2.24 -0.40 14.79
CA ALA A 234 -1.69 0.36 13.68
C ALA A 234 -2.62 1.47 13.14
N ILE A 235 -2.18 2.19 12.12
CA ILE A 235 -2.87 3.36 11.56
C ILE A 235 -3.26 3.07 10.12
N ALA A 236 -4.57 3.09 9.83
CA ALA A 236 -5.10 2.93 8.48
C ALA A 236 -5.44 4.30 7.86
N TYR A 237 -5.06 4.47 6.60
CA TYR A 237 -5.20 5.73 5.87
C TYR A 237 -6.21 5.63 4.74
N ASN A 238 -6.80 6.78 4.38
CA ASN A 238 -7.65 6.95 3.22
C ASN A 238 -9.04 6.35 3.31
N SER A 239 -9.94 7.09 3.95
CA SER A 239 -11.36 6.70 4.06
C SER A 239 -12.09 6.57 2.71
N LYS A 240 -11.62 7.22 1.63
CA LYS A 240 -12.23 7.10 0.30
C LYS A 240 -12.01 5.71 -0.29
N ASP A 241 -10.78 5.17 -0.19
CA ASP A 241 -10.47 3.83 -0.68
C ASP A 241 -11.19 2.76 0.14
N MET A 242 -11.37 2.99 1.46
CA MET A 242 -12.19 2.13 2.32
C MET A 242 -13.66 2.12 1.89
N LYS A 243 -14.26 3.30 1.65
CA LYS A 243 -15.64 3.41 1.15
C LYS A 243 -15.80 2.72 -0.21
N GLN A 244 -14.83 2.88 -1.11
CA GLN A 244 -14.82 2.18 -2.39
C GLN A 244 -14.72 0.66 -2.21
N ALA A 245 -13.88 0.18 -1.28
CA ALA A 245 -13.78 -1.24 -0.97
C ALA A 245 -15.10 -1.80 -0.43
N PHE A 246 -15.80 -1.06 0.45
CA PHE A 246 -17.11 -1.44 0.95
C PHE A 246 -18.21 -1.41 -0.14
N ALA A 247 -18.11 -0.51 -1.11
CA ALA A 247 -19.06 -0.41 -2.21
C ALA A 247 -18.88 -1.50 -3.27
N THR A 248 -17.65 -1.89 -3.57
CA THR A 248 -17.33 -2.82 -4.67
C THR A 248 -16.94 -4.22 -4.22
N GLY A 249 -16.65 -4.42 -2.93
CA GLY A 249 -16.05 -5.64 -2.40
C GLY A 249 -14.55 -5.78 -2.71
N ARG A 250 -13.93 -4.80 -3.38
CA ARG A 250 -12.51 -4.78 -3.73
C ARG A 250 -11.89 -3.42 -3.49
N GLY A 251 -10.68 -3.39 -2.99
CA GLY A 251 -9.94 -2.15 -2.73
C GLY A 251 -8.63 -2.41 -2.02
N GLY A 252 -7.89 -1.35 -1.72
CA GLY A 252 -6.64 -1.41 -0.95
C GLY A 252 -6.62 -0.33 0.11
N VAL A 253 -6.17 -0.67 1.31
CA VAL A 253 -6.02 0.25 2.42
C VAL A 253 -4.57 0.26 2.86
N VAL A 254 -3.95 1.44 2.89
CA VAL A 254 -2.58 1.59 3.38
C VAL A 254 -2.61 1.62 4.91
N VAL A 255 -1.81 0.74 5.51
CA VAL A 255 -1.66 0.63 6.96
C VAL A 255 -0.21 0.91 7.33
N ARG A 256 -0.01 1.79 8.30
CA ARG A 256 1.31 2.12 8.87
C ARG A 256 1.40 1.68 10.32
N ALA A 257 2.61 1.28 10.68
CA ALA A 257 2.99 1.10 12.07
C ALA A 257 2.76 2.39 12.86
N LYS A 258 2.41 2.27 14.12
CA LYS A 258 2.36 3.40 15.05
C LYS A 258 3.75 3.67 15.57
N THR A 259 4.23 4.90 15.36
CA THR A 259 5.61 5.28 15.66
C THR A 259 5.66 6.62 16.36
N ASP A 260 6.56 6.74 17.32
CA ASP A 260 6.85 7.97 18.03
C ASP A 260 8.34 8.34 17.86
N ILE A 261 8.61 9.63 17.68
CA ILE A 261 9.96 10.17 17.61
C ILE A 261 10.26 10.83 18.95
N VAL A 262 11.24 10.32 19.67
CA VAL A 262 11.60 10.78 21.01
C VAL A 262 13.03 11.32 21.01
N GLU A 263 13.24 12.48 21.61
CA GLU A 263 14.55 13.06 21.83
C GLU A 263 14.97 12.81 23.29
N ASP A 264 16.19 12.31 23.48
CA ASP A 264 16.75 12.15 24.82
C ASP A 264 17.34 13.48 25.35
N LYS A 265 17.67 13.54 26.65
CA LYS A 265 18.26 14.72 27.28
C LYS A 265 19.64 15.13 26.72
N LYS A 266 20.25 14.27 25.90
CA LYS A 266 21.56 14.49 25.26
C LYS A 266 21.42 14.89 23.79
N GLY A 267 20.19 15.11 23.29
CA GLY A 267 19.93 15.48 21.89
C GLY A 267 20.03 14.30 20.90
N ASN A 268 19.97 13.04 21.38
CA ASN A 268 19.90 11.89 20.50
C ASN A 268 18.44 11.55 20.18
N TRP A 269 18.16 11.25 18.95
CA TRP A 269 16.85 10.89 18.46
C TRP A 269 16.66 9.37 18.41
N THR A 270 15.49 8.93 18.80
CA THR A 270 15.07 7.53 18.76
C THR A 270 13.67 7.43 18.16
N ILE A 271 13.46 6.48 17.22
CA ILE A 271 12.15 6.13 16.71
C ILE A 271 11.70 4.88 17.45
N ILE A 272 10.53 4.95 18.10
CA ILE A 272 9.90 3.85 18.82
C ILE A 272 8.71 3.38 18.01
N VAL A 273 8.64 2.08 17.70
CA VAL A 273 7.49 1.46 17.05
C VAL A 273 6.71 0.69 18.11
N SER A 274 5.47 1.10 18.37
CA SER A 274 4.59 0.50 19.39
C SER A 274 3.53 -0.45 18.79
N GLU A 275 3.21 -0.32 17.51
CA GLU A 275 2.26 -1.19 16.81
C GLU A 275 2.76 -1.42 15.38
N ILE A 276 2.60 -2.65 14.86
CA ILE A 276 3.00 -3.04 13.50
C ILE A 276 1.77 -3.39 12.66
N PRO A 277 1.83 -3.25 11.33
CA PRO A 277 0.73 -3.62 10.45
C PRO A 277 0.34 -5.10 10.61
N TYR A 278 -0.94 -5.36 10.39
CA TYR A 278 -1.52 -6.70 10.52
C TYR A 278 -0.85 -7.71 9.59
N GLN A 279 -0.62 -8.94 10.10
CA GLN A 279 0.06 -10.05 9.42
C GLN A 279 1.56 -9.84 9.13
N VAL A 280 2.17 -8.77 9.64
CA VAL A 280 3.61 -8.58 9.54
C VAL A 280 4.32 -9.41 10.60
N ASN A 281 5.32 -10.17 10.18
CA ASN A 281 6.24 -10.89 11.07
C ASN A 281 7.30 -9.92 11.59
N LYS A 282 7.34 -9.72 12.93
CA LYS A 282 8.20 -8.74 13.58
C LYS A 282 9.69 -9.04 13.41
N ALA A 283 10.10 -10.31 13.53
CA ALA A 283 11.49 -10.71 13.36
C ALA A 283 11.99 -10.49 11.92
N ASN A 284 11.16 -10.86 10.91
CA ASN A 284 11.48 -10.61 9.50
C ASN A 284 11.54 -9.10 9.18
N LEU A 285 10.67 -8.30 9.79
CA LEU A 285 10.69 -6.84 9.67
C LEU A 285 12.02 -6.27 10.17
N LEU A 286 12.48 -6.69 11.36
CA LEU A 286 13.76 -6.26 11.93
C LEU A 286 14.94 -6.68 11.05
N MET A 287 14.97 -7.93 10.60
CA MET A 287 16.01 -8.43 9.67
C MET A 287 16.03 -7.61 8.38
N LYS A 288 14.86 -7.26 7.82
CA LYS A 288 14.75 -6.46 6.60
C LYS A 288 15.27 -5.03 6.81
N ILE A 289 14.94 -4.40 7.93
CA ILE A 289 15.45 -3.08 8.29
C ILE A 289 16.98 -3.13 8.42
N ALA A 290 17.51 -4.10 9.18
CA ALA A 290 18.95 -4.27 9.34
C ALA A 290 19.67 -4.52 8.01
N GLN A 291 19.07 -5.29 7.11
CA GLN A 291 19.62 -5.52 5.76
C GLN A 291 19.63 -4.22 4.93
N ASN A 292 18.55 -3.45 4.97
CA ASN A 292 18.47 -2.16 4.26
C ASN A 292 19.51 -1.14 4.78
N VAL A 293 19.85 -1.19 6.07
CA VAL A 293 20.92 -0.37 6.65
C VAL A 293 22.30 -0.82 6.13
N ARG A 294 22.58 -2.13 6.10
CA ARG A 294 23.82 -2.69 5.53
C ARG A 294 23.97 -2.36 4.05
N ASP A 295 22.89 -2.45 3.28
CA ASP A 295 22.85 -2.13 1.86
C ASP A 295 22.89 -0.62 1.58
N LYS A 296 23.01 0.23 2.62
CA LYS A 296 22.98 1.71 2.54
C LYS A 296 21.70 2.27 1.88
N LYS A 297 20.61 1.52 1.90
CA LYS A 297 19.31 1.99 1.46
C LYS A 297 18.65 2.89 2.50
N ILE A 298 18.99 2.69 3.78
CA ILE A 298 18.60 3.54 4.91
C ILE A 298 19.86 4.00 5.61
N GLU A 299 20.10 5.29 5.63
CA GLU A 299 21.20 5.92 6.35
C GLU A 299 20.69 6.59 7.63
N GLY A 300 21.58 6.87 8.58
CA GLY A 300 21.24 7.60 9.79
C GLY A 300 20.82 6.72 10.97
N ILE A 301 20.69 5.42 10.83
CA ILE A 301 20.46 4.48 11.95
C ILE A 301 21.80 4.12 12.60
N ARG A 302 21.83 4.18 13.95
CA ARG A 302 22.95 3.78 14.79
C ARG A 302 22.77 2.36 15.30
N ASP A 303 21.58 2.05 15.83
CA ASP A 303 21.28 0.77 16.44
C ASP A 303 19.81 0.42 16.24
N LEU A 304 19.50 -0.87 16.25
CA LEU A 304 18.17 -1.43 16.10
C LEU A 304 17.96 -2.53 17.14
N ARG A 305 17.03 -2.35 18.06
CA ARG A 305 16.72 -3.31 19.12
C ARG A 305 15.26 -3.66 19.17
N ASP A 306 15.00 -4.89 19.57
CA ASP A 306 13.67 -5.37 19.95
C ASP A 306 13.58 -5.40 21.48
N GLU A 307 12.77 -4.53 22.04
CA GLU A 307 12.47 -4.44 23.48
C GLU A 307 11.04 -4.90 23.77
N SER A 308 10.40 -5.63 22.85
CA SER A 308 9.03 -6.11 23.00
C SER A 308 8.93 -7.07 24.18
N ALA A 309 7.85 -6.93 24.94
CA ALA A 309 7.49 -7.83 26.04
C ALA A 309 6.17 -8.55 25.68
N LYS A 310 5.76 -9.52 26.52
CA LYS A 310 4.52 -10.27 26.27
C LYS A 310 3.31 -9.31 26.24
N GLY A 311 2.69 -9.21 25.04
CA GLY A 311 1.51 -8.38 24.81
C GLY A 311 1.79 -6.95 24.35
N GLU A 312 3.07 -6.53 24.31
CA GLU A 312 3.46 -5.18 23.86
C GLU A 312 4.58 -5.25 22.83
N VAL A 313 4.40 -4.54 21.73
CA VAL A 313 5.44 -4.35 20.71
C VAL A 313 6.25 -3.10 21.06
N ARG A 314 7.57 -3.23 21.12
CA ARG A 314 8.48 -2.11 21.30
C ARG A 314 9.75 -2.33 20.48
N ILE A 315 9.77 -1.82 19.26
CA ILE A 315 10.96 -1.79 18.42
C ILE A 315 11.61 -0.41 18.58
N VAL A 316 12.90 -0.39 18.89
CA VAL A 316 13.67 0.83 19.15
C VAL A 316 14.71 1.00 18.05
N VAL A 317 14.61 2.12 17.31
CA VAL A 317 15.55 2.50 16.25
C VAL A 317 16.31 3.74 16.72
N GLU A 318 17.56 3.57 17.14
CA GLU A 318 18.41 4.68 17.56
C GLU A 318 19.06 5.35 16.36
N LEU A 319 19.04 6.67 16.31
CA LEU A 319 19.56 7.45 15.20
C LEU A 319 21.00 7.96 15.50
N LYS A 320 21.75 8.24 14.45
CA LYS A 320 23.02 8.97 14.50
C LYS A 320 22.73 10.44 14.83
N LYS A 321 23.68 11.14 15.44
CA LYS A 321 23.51 12.55 15.87
C LYS A 321 23.18 13.52 14.71
N ASP A 322 23.69 13.23 13.55
CA ASP A 322 23.51 14.00 12.30
C ASP A 322 22.30 13.53 11.46
N ALA A 323 21.58 12.54 11.93
CA ALA A 323 20.43 12.01 11.20
C ALA A 323 19.17 12.85 11.41
N TYR A 324 18.43 13.07 10.35
CA TYR A 324 17.12 13.74 10.40
C TYR A 324 16.00 12.71 10.65
N PRO A 325 15.33 12.72 11.84
CA PRO A 325 14.44 11.62 12.24
C PRO A 325 13.29 11.38 11.26
N LYS A 326 12.65 12.44 10.77
CA LYS A 326 11.55 12.32 9.80
C LYS A 326 11.99 11.69 8.48
N LYS A 327 13.22 11.99 8.02
CA LYS A 327 13.79 11.38 6.79
C LYS A 327 13.98 9.89 6.97
N VAL A 328 14.56 9.48 8.11
CA VAL A 328 14.79 8.06 8.42
C VAL A 328 13.46 7.32 8.53
N LEU A 329 12.48 7.88 9.26
CA LEU A 329 11.15 7.29 9.40
C LEU A 329 10.45 7.12 8.05
N ASN A 330 10.49 8.14 7.20
CA ASN A 330 9.91 8.06 5.85
C ASN A 330 10.57 6.97 5.00
N ARG A 331 11.89 6.84 5.11
CA ARG A 331 12.63 5.79 4.40
C ARG A 331 12.29 4.40 4.93
N LEU A 332 12.10 4.27 6.24
CA LEU A 332 11.62 3.03 6.87
C LEU A 332 10.25 2.62 6.32
N TYR A 333 9.28 3.55 6.21
CA TYR A 333 7.98 3.27 5.61
C TYR A 333 8.05 2.85 4.14
N GLN A 334 8.95 3.45 3.35
CA GLN A 334 9.09 3.14 1.92
C GLN A 334 9.79 1.80 1.63
N THR A 335 10.66 1.34 2.54
CA THR A 335 11.57 0.22 2.26
C THR A 335 11.36 -0.98 3.16
N SER A 336 10.41 -0.93 4.08
CA SER A 336 10.10 -2.01 5.01
C SER A 336 8.60 -2.18 5.21
N GLN A 337 8.21 -3.26 5.85
CA GLN A 337 6.81 -3.57 6.18
C GLN A 337 6.24 -2.75 7.35
N LEU A 338 6.89 -1.65 7.75
CA LEU A 338 6.27 -0.64 8.62
C LEU A 338 5.12 0.10 7.93
N GLN A 339 5.05 0.02 6.60
CA GLN A 339 3.88 0.39 5.80
C GLN A 339 3.55 -0.76 4.86
N GLU A 340 2.29 -1.20 4.88
CA GLU A 340 1.77 -2.25 4.02
C GLU A 340 0.42 -1.85 3.42
N SER A 341 0.10 -2.40 2.26
CA SER A 341 -1.20 -2.26 1.64
C SER A 341 -2.02 -3.52 1.84
N ILE A 342 -3.09 -3.43 2.62
CA ILE A 342 -4.01 -4.54 2.85
C ILE A 342 -5.13 -4.46 1.82
N HIS A 343 -5.25 -5.49 1.00
CA HIS A 343 -6.22 -5.54 -0.07
C HIS A 343 -7.50 -6.22 0.37
N TYR A 344 -8.64 -5.59 0.12
CA TYR A 344 -9.96 -6.20 0.22
C TYR A 344 -10.26 -7.03 -1.02
N ASN A 345 -10.74 -8.23 -0.82
CA ASN A 345 -11.42 -9.06 -1.80
C ASN A 345 -12.51 -9.85 -1.04
N MET A 346 -13.68 -9.25 -0.91
CA MET A 346 -14.77 -9.76 -0.08
C MET A 346 -15.52 -10.88 -0.83
N LEU A 347 -14.80 -11.98 -1.11
CA LEU A 347 -15.30 -13.17 -1.76
C LEU A 347 -15.77 -14.17 -0.69
N ALA A 348 -17.01 -14.61 -0.75
CA ALA A 348 -17.56 -15.65 0.12
C ALA A 348 -18.54 -16.53 -0.64
N LEU A 349 -18.89 -17.67 -0.05
CA LEU A 349 -19.89 -18.59 -0.60
C LEU A 349 -21.29 -18.16 -0.19
N VAL A 350 -22.13 -17.90 -1.17
CA VAL A 350 -23.58 -17.62 -1.05
C VAL A 350 -24.40 -18.83 -1.48
N ASP A 351 -25.72 -18.69 -1.52
CA ASP A 351 -26.67 -19.71 -1.97
C ASP A 351 -26.42 -21.08 -1.30
N ASN A 352 -26.51 -21.07 0.03
CA ASN A 352 -26.29 -22.25 0.89
C ASN A 352 -24.87 -22.83 0.79
N GLY A 353 -23.87 -21.99 0.50
CA GLY A 353 -22.47 -22.38 0.47
C GLY A 353 -22.01 -23.01 -0.84
N THR A 354 -22.76 -22.79 -1.94
CA THR A 354 -22.47 -23.41 -3.25
C THR A 354 -21.88 -22.45 -4.28
N GLN A 355 -22.14 -21.14 -4.19
CA GLN A 355 -21.74 -20.18 -5.19
C GLN A 355 -20.73 -19.17 -4.63
N PRO A 356 -19.51 -19.07 -5.18
CA PRO A 356 -18.57 -18.00 -4.81
C PRO A 356 -19.02 -16.67 -5.42
N ARG A 357 -19.07 -15.61 -4.60
CA ARG A 357 -19.50 -14.27 -5.03
C ARG A 357 -18.70 -13.18 -4.32
N ILE A 358 -18.35 -12.14 -5.05
CA ILE A 358 -17.79 -10.91 -4.47
C ILE A 358 -18.96 -10.06 -3.97
N LEU A 359 -18.86 -9.60 -2.75
CA LEU A 359 -19.94 -8.96 -2.03
C LEU A 359 -19.51 -7.57 -1.55
N ASN A 360 -20.42 -6.63 -1.54
CA ASN A 360 -20.23 -5.36 -0.86
C ASN A 360 -20.64 -5.46 0.62
N LEU A 361 -20.36 -4.43 1.41
CA LEU A 361 -20.68 -4.42 2.83
C LEU A 361 -22.17 -4.67 3.09
N LYS A 362 -23.05 -3.98 2.37
CA LYS A 362 -24.52 -4.11 2.54
C LYS A 362 -24.98 -5.54 2.28
N MET A 363 -24.52 -6.18 1.19
CA MET A 363 -24.87 -7.55 0.85
C MET A 363 -24.47 -8.54 1.95
N ILE A 364 -23.28 -8.37 2.56
CA ILE A 364 -22.84 -9.24 3.66
C ILE A 364 -23.76 -9.10 4.88
N LEU A 365 -24.14 -7.87 5.23
CA LEU A 365 -25.05 -7.60 6.34
C LEU A 365 -26.46 -8.14 6.07
N GLU A 366 -26.97 -8.00 4.84
CA GLU A 366 -28.25 -8.55 4.41
C GLU A 366 -28.29 -10.08 4.49
N GLU A 367 -27.25 -10.77 4.00
CA GLU A 367 -27.17 -12.24 4.08
C GLU A 367 -27.04 -12.73 5.54
N TYR A 368 -26.33 -11.98 6.40
CA TYR A 368 -26.30 -12.25 7.83
C TYR A 368 -27.71 -12.13 8.44
N ILE A 369 -28.44 -11.03 8.21
CA ILE A 369 -29.81 -10.84 8.71
C ILE A 369 -30.73 -11.94 8.19
N LYS A 370 -30.63 -12.31 6.93
CA LYS A 370 -31.41 -13.39 6.30
C LYS A 370 -31.14 -14.73 7.00
N HIS A 371 -29.88 -15.06 7.25
CA HIS A 371 -29.52 -16.27 7.99
C HIS A 371 -30.08 -16.25 9.43
N ARG A 372 -29.94 -15.13 10.14
CA ARG A 372 -30.49 -14.99 11.48
C ARG A 372 -32.01 -15.11 11.52
N ARG A 373 -32.71 -14.61 10.52
CA ARG A 373 -34.19 -14.80 10.40
C ARG A 373 -34.54 -16.29 10.33
N GLU A 374 -33.83 -17.05 9.53
CA GLU A 374 -34.07 -18.48 9.39
C GLU A 374 -33.79 -19.22 10.72
N VAL A 375 -32.67 -18.88 11.37
CA VAL A 375 -32.30 -19.48 12.66
C VAL A 375 -33.32 -19.15 13.75
N VAL A 376 -33.74 -17.87 13.86
CA VAL A 376 -34.74 -17.44 14.84
C VAL A 376 -36.11 -18.09 14.54
N ARG A 377 -36.50 -18.21 13.27
CA ARG A 377 -37.74 -18.89 12.86
C ARG A 377 -37.74 -20.36 13.33
N ARG A 378 -36.73 -21.13 12.95
CA ARG A 378 -36.62 -22.56 13.30
C ARG A 378 -36.51 -22.77 14.81
N ARG A 379 -35.74 -21.93 15.51
CA ARG A 379 -35.65 -21.96 16.97
C ARG A 379 -37.04 -21.72 17.61
N THR A 380 -37.74 -20.73 17.13
CA THR A 380 -39.07 -20.38 17.67
C THR A 380 -40.10 -21.47 17.39
N GLU A 381 -40.07 -22.10 16.21
CA GLU A 381 -40.90 -23.27 15.87
C GLU A 381 -40.63 -24.44 16.82
N PHE A 382 -39.34 -24.75 17.07
CA PHE A 382 -38.94 -25.81 18.00
C PHE A 382 -39.39 -25.52 19.45
N ASP A 383 -39.14 -24.29 19.92
CA ASP A 383 -39.53 -23.89 21.27
C ASP A 383 -41.06 -23.84 21.43
N LEU A 384 -41.79 -23.47 20.38
CA LEU A 384 -43.26 -23.49 20.33
C LEU A 384 -43.81 -24.93 20.41
N GLU A 385 -43.25 -25.86 19.64
CA GLU A 385 -43.62 -27.27 19.66
C GLU A 385 -43.42 -27.84 21.06
N LYS A 386 -42.24 -27.64 21.68
CA LYS A 386 -41.99 -28.07 23.06
C LYS A 386 -42.92 -27.39 24.08
N ALA A 387 -43.21 -26.12 23.93
CA ALA A 387 -44.12 -25.39 24.82
C ALA A 387 -45.53 -25.95 24.70
N ARG A 388 -46.00 -26.20 23.46
CA ARG A 388 -47.33 -26.81 23.20
C ARG A 388 -47.40 -28.23 23.75
N ASP A 389 -46.39 -29.06 23.56
CA ASP A 389 -46.30 -30.41 24.11
C ASP A 389 -46.38 -30.39 25.63
N ARG A 390 -45.65 -29.46 26.27
CA ARG A 390 -45.70 -29.33 27.74
C ARG A 390 -47.04 -28.80 28.24
N ALA A 391 -47.58 -27.78 27.59
CA ALA A 391 -48.88 -27.22 27.91
C ALA A 391 -50.01 -28.28 27.79
N HIS A 392 -49.98 -29.11 26.73
CA HIS A 392 -50.93 -30.20 26.53
C HIS A 392 -50.87 -31.20 27.67
N ILE A 393 -49.69 -31.56 28.16
CA ILE A 393 -49.58 -32.47 29.33
C ILE A 393 -50.11 -31.79 30.58
N LEU A 394 -49.76 -30.50 30.81
CA LEU A 394 -50.20 -29.72 31.97
C LEU A 394 -51.72 -29.54 31.98
N GLU A 395 -52.37 -29.33 30.82
CA GLU A 395 -53.82 -29.29 30.67
C GLU A 395 -54.47 -30.61 31.17
N GLY A 396 -53.97 -31.79 30.74
CA GLY A 396 -54.39 -33.06 31.20
C GLY A 396 -54.25 -33.26 32.71
N LEU A 397 -53.11 -32.80 33.28
CA LEU A 397 -52.90 -32.87 34.73
C LEU A 397 -53.84 -31.92 35.50
N SER A 398 -54.15 -30.72 34.97
CA SER A 398 -55.13 -29.81 35.57
C SER A 398 -56.51 -30.41 35.60
N ILE A 399 -56.95 -31.07 34.49
CA ILE A 399 -58.21 -31.82 34.45
C ILE A 399 -58.23 -32.96 35.48
N ALA A 400 -57.07 -33.65 35.60
CA ALA A 400 -56.94 -34.76 36.56
C ALA A 400 -57.03 -34.27 38.00
N ILE A 401 -56.44 -33.18 38.34
CA ILE A 401 -56.44 -32.60 39.67
C ILE A 401 -57.89 -32.17 40.03
N LEU A 402 -58.60 -31.51 39.12
CA LEU A 402 -59.98 -31.09 39.33
C LEU A 402 -60.94 -32.27 39.52
N LYS A 403 -60.64 -33.43 38.96
CA LYS A 403 -61.50 -34.65 39.02
C LYS A 403 -60.80 -35.87 39.65
N ILE A 404 -59.96 -35.60 40.62
CA ILE A 404 -58.99 -36.58 41.14
C ILE A 404 -59.62 -37.82 41.70
N ASP A 405 -60.74 -37.67 42.44
CA ASP A 405 -61.44 -38.79 43.03
C ASP A 405 -62.03 -39.74 41.99
N GLU A 406 -62.52 -39.17 40.89
CA GLU A 406 -63.10 -40.01 39.82
C GLU A 406 -61.97 -40.66 39.01
N ILE A 407 -60.84 -40.06 38.84
CA ILE A 407 -59.69 -40.61 38.16
C ILE A 407 -59.11 -41.79 38.96
N ILE A 408 -58.92 -41.61 40.29
CA ILE A 408 -58.46 -42.66 41.19
C ILE A 408 -59.42 -43.83 41.18
N LYS A 409 -60.69 -43.57 41.21
CA LYS A 409 -61.73 -44.65 41.11
C LYS A 409 -61.70 -45.42 39.81
N THR A 410 -61.44 -44.72 38.71
CA THR A 410 -61.33 -45.31 37.37
C THR A 410 -60.08 -46.18 37.28
N ILE A 411 -58.89 -45.66 37.73
CA ILE A 411 -57.67 -46.44 37.77
C ILE A 411 -57.76 -47.67 38.64
N LYS A 412 -58.34 -47.57 39.84
CA LYS A 412 -58.54 -48.69 40.75
C LYS A 412 -59.49 -49.79 40.22
N LYS A 413 -60.38 -49.48 39.28
CA LYS A 413 -61.30 -50.38 38.64
C LYS A 413 -60.69 -51.09 37.43
N SER A 414 -59.59 -50.65 36.90
CA SER A 414 -58.86 -51.23 35.77
C SER A 414 -57.95 -52.37 36.25
N ASN A 415 -57.79 -53.41 35.43
CA ASN A 415 -57.02 -54.57 35.76
C ASN A 415 -55.53 -54.39 35.55
N ASP A 416 -55.17 -53.56 34.58
CA ASP A 416 -53.77 -53.24 34.24
C ASP A 416 -53.60 -51.78 33.82
N LYS A 417 -52.32 -51.35 33.53
CA LYS A 417 -51.96 -49.99 33.13
C LYS A 417 -52.57 -49.59 31.76
N ASP A 418 -52.72 -50.59 30.85
CA ASP A 418 -53.22 -50.36 29.50
C ASP A 418 -54.73 -50.15 29.50
N GLU A 419 -55.46 -50.96 30.27
CA GLU A 419 -56.89 -50.75 30.48
C GLU A 419 -57.16 -49.43 31.20
N ALA A 420 -56.43 -49.14 32.24
CA ALA A 420 -56.53 -47.82 32.91
C ALA A 420 -56.35 -46.65 31.96
N ARG A 421 -55.35 -46.72 31.06
CA ARG A 421 -55.07 -45.70 30.02
C ARG A 421 -56.32 -45.54 29.11
N LEU A 422 -56.83 -46.63 28.54
CA LEU A 422 -58.03 -46.62 27.68
C LEU A 422 -59.26 -46.06 28.36
N ASN A 423 -59.52 -46.46 29.62
CA ASN A 423 -60.61 -45.97 30.42
C ASN A 423 -60.51 -44.46 30.72
N LEU A 424 -59.30 -43.94 30.99
CA LEU A 424 -59.08 -42.52 31.19
C LEU A 424 -59.29 -41.72 29.90
N ILE A 425 -58.85 -42.24 28.76
CA ILE A 425 -59.08 -41.61 27.46
C ILE A 425 -60.55 -41.53 27.14
N ALA A 426 -61.28 -42.66 27.28
CA ALA A 426 -62.70 -42.75 26.95
C ALA A 426 -63.60 -41.89 27.86
N LYS A 427 -63.34 -41.90 29.18
CA LYS A 427 -64.22 -41.28 30.18
C LYS A 427 -63.97 -39.74 30.29
N PHE A 428 -62.70 -39.30 30.25
CA PHE A 428 -62.36 -37.91 30.49
C PHE A 428 -62.01 -37.17 29.22
N LYS A 429 -62.03 -37.78 28.03
CA LYS A 429 -61.65 -37.21 26.70
C LYS A 429 -60.25 -36.76 26.68
N LEU A 430 -59.33 -37.48 27.35
CA LEU A 430 -57.91 -37.20 27.39
C LEU A 430 -57.20 -37.76 26.17
N SER A 431 -56.14 -37.17 25.76
CA SER A 431 -55.23 -37.82 24.78
C SER A 431 -54.42 -38.93 25.40
N GLU A 432 -53.87 -39.81 24.58
CA GLU A 432 -53.04 -40.91 25.07
C GLU A 432 -51.85 -40.41 25.91
N ARG A 433 -51.16 -39.32 25.43
CA ARG A 433 -50.04 -38.65 26.13
C ARG A 433 -50.47 -38.09 27.48
N GLN A 434 -51.68 -37.48 27.58
CA GLN A 434 -52.23 -36.99 28.84
C GLN A 434 -52.55 -38.11 29.78
N ALA A 435 -53.14 -39.18 29.29
CA ALA A 435 -53.51 -40.33 30.11
C ALA A 435 -52.24 -41.04 30.68
N VAL A 436 -51.20 -41.22 29.89
CA VAL A 436 -49.89 -41.74 30.35
C VAL A 436 -49.27 -40.82 31.42
N ALA A 437 -49.27 -39.52 31.20
CA ALA A 437 -48.72 -38.57 32.18
C ALA A 437 -49.49 -38.60 33.51
N ILE A 438 -50.77 -38.77 33.47
CA ILE A 438 -51.61 -38.94 34.69
C ILE A 438 -51.29 -40.23 35.40
N LEU A 439 -51.13 -41.35 34.69
CA LEU A 439 -50.76 -42.65 35.28
C LEU A 439 -49.36 -42.65 35.91
N ASP A 440 -48.43 -41.88 35.36
CA ASP A 440 -47.06 -41.75 35.88
C ASP A 440 -46.93 -40.66 36.95
N MET A 441 -48.05 -39.97 37.34
CA MET A 441 -48.09 -38.90 38.35
C MET A 441 -47.80 -39.49 39.75
N ARG A 442 -46.89 -38.85 40.47
CA ARG A 442 -46.60 -39.22 41.87
C ARG A 442 -47.65 -38.70 42.84
N LEU A 443 -48.00 -39.46 43.86
CA LEU A 443 -49.01 -39.07 44.86
C LEU A 443 -48.66 -37.72 45.55
N GLN A 444 -47.39 -37.36 45.73
CA GLN A 444 -47.04 -36.09 46.32
C GLN A 444 -47.47 -34.88 45.48
N GLN A 445 -47.68 -35.05 44.17
CA GLN A 445 -48.11 -33.97 43.27
C GLN A 445 -49.59 -33.57 43.47
N LEU A 446 -50.32 -34.33 44.32
CA LEU A 446 -51.69 -34.03 44.68
C LEU A 446 -51.81 -33.02 45.85
N ALA A 447 -50.70 -32.62 46.48
CA ALA A 447 -50.71 -31.62 47.53
C ALA A 447 -51.09 -30.22 46.96
N ASN A 448 -51.87 -29.43 47.72
CA ASN A 448 -52.36 -28.12 47.28
C ASN A 448 -51.25 -27.18 46.73
N LEU A 449 -50.05 -27.18 47.31
CA LEU A 449 -48.91 -26.42 46.85
C LEU A 449 -48.41 -26.87 45.45
N GLU A 450 -48.45 -28.17 45.15
CA GLU A 450 -48.05 -28.68 43.83
C GLU A 450 -49.12 -28.47 42.79
N THR A 451 -50.39 -28.47 43.16
CA THR A 451 -51.54 -28.09 42.30
C THR A 451 -51.36 -26.67 41.78
N LEU A 452 -51.09 -25.72 42.69
CA LEU A 452 -50.85 -24.31 42.33
C LEU A 452 -49.63 -24.16 41.39
N LYS A 453 -48.56 -24.96 41.55
CA LYS A 453 -47.43 -24.99 40.63
C LYS A 453 -47.79 -25.42 39.23
N VAL A 454 -48.62 -26.48 39.10
CA VAL A 454 -49.08 -26.99 37.79
C VAL A 454 -49.92 -25.93 37.08
N GLU A 455 -50.82 -25.23 37.75
CA GLU A 455 -51.60 -24.14 37.15
C GLU A 455 -50.75 -22.95 36.78
N THR A 456 -49.82 -22.57 37.64
CA THR A 456 -48.87 -21.48 37.33
C THR A 456 -48.03 -21.81 36.10
N GLU A 457 -47.42 -23.01 36.06
CA GLU A 457 -46.62 -23.47 34.91
C GLU A 457 -47.46 -23.54 33.62
N TYR A 458 -48.73 -23.99 33.70
CA TYR A 458 -49.64 -24.03 32.56
C TYR A 458 -49.89 -22.64 31.97
N ASN A 459 -50.23 -21.67 32.83
CA ASN A 459 -50.49 -20.30 32.42
C ASN A 459 -49.21 -19.64 31.83
N GLU A 460 -48.05 -19.87 32.44
CA GLU A 460 -46.75 -19.42 31.90
C GLU A 460 -46.50 -20.01 30.49
N LYS A 461 -46.80 -21.32 30.31
CA LYS A 461 -46.60 -21.94 28.97
C LYS A 461 -47.57 -21.39 27.93
N LEU A 462 -48.85 -21.10 28.30
CA LEU A 462 -49.77 -20.42 27.40
C LEU A 462 -49.31 -19.03 26.98
N GLN A 463 -48.74 -18.28 27.91
CA GLN A 463 -48.18 -16.97 27.61
C GLN A 463 -46.97 -17.07 26.66
N ILE A 464 -46.04 -18.01 26.93
CA ILE A 464 -44.90 -18.29 26.06
C ILE A 464 -45.37 -18.71 24.66
N ILE A 465 -46.37 -19.59 24.54
CA ILE A 465 -46.94 -20.01 23.25
C ILE A 465 -47.45 -18.79 22.47
N LYS A 466 -48.20 -17.92 23.12
CA LYS A 466 -48.74 -16.69 22.51
C LYS A 466 -47.65 -15.75 22.03
N GLU A 467 -46.55 -15.62 22.79
CA GLU A 467 -45.42 -14.80 22.42
C GLU A 467 -44.65 -15.41 21.21
N LEU A 468 -44.40 -16.72 21.24
CA LEU A 468 -43.71 -17.43 20.15
C LEU A 468 -44.54 -17.40 18.84
N GLU A 469 -45.85 -17.60 18.92
CA GLU A 469 -46.75 -17.47 17.78
C GLU A 469 -46.74 -16.04 17.22
N ALA A 470 -46.73 -15.02 18.09
CA ALA A 470 -46.67 -13.65 17.67
C ALA A 470 -45.34 -13.28 16.98
N ILE A 471 -44.23 -13.93 17.36
CA ILE A 471 -42.92 -13.77 16.67
C ILE A 471 -43.00 -14.42 15.28
N LEU A 472 -43.50 -15.63 15.16
CA LEU A 472 -43.63 -16.36 13.89
C LEU A 472 -44.54 -15.64 12.87
N ASN A 473 -45.62 -15.05 13.35
CA ASN A 473 -46.62 -14.38 12.52
C ASN A 473 -46.23 -12.93 12.11
N SER A 474 -45.09 -12.40 12.60
CA SER A 474 -44.71 -11.01 12.34
C SER A 474 -43.25 -10.87 12.03
N GLU A 475 -42.90 -10.55 10.77
CA GLU A 475 -41.56 -10.23 10.36
C GLU A 475 -40.96 -9.11 11.23
N LYS A 476 -41.72 -8.09 11.55
CA LYS A 476 -41.27 -6.97 12.40
C LYS A 476 -40.86 -7.44 13.80
N ARG A 477 -41.60 -8.36 14.41
CA ARG A 477 -41.26 -8.92 15.73
C ARG A 477 -40.01 -9.81 15.63
N MET A 478 -39.87 -10.60 14.57
CA MET A 478 -38.68 -11.43 14.33
C MET A 478 -37.45 -10.57 14.18
N LEU A 479 -37.52 -9.47 13.42
CA LEU A 479 -36.42 -8.50 13.30
C LEU A 479 -36.09 -7.80 14.62
N ALA A 480 -37.11 -7.54 15.47
CA ALA A 480 -36.90 -6.97 16.79
C ALA A 480 -36.11 -7.93 17.71
N VAL A 481 -36.42 -9.25 17.66
CA VAL A 481 -35.64 -10.27 18.38
C VAL A 481 -34.19 -10.27 17.91
N ILE A 482 -33.93 -10.23 16.59
CA ILE A 482 -32.60 -10.17 16.04
C ILE A 482 -31.87 -8.89 16.48
N ALA A 483 -32.55 -7.76 16.48
CA ALA A 483 -31.98 -6.48 16.93
C ALA A 483 -31.57 -6.55 18.40
N GLN A 484 -32.44 -7.08 19.27
CA GLN A 484 -32.13 -7.27 20.67
C GLN A 484 -30.91 -8.18 20.86
N GLU A 485 -30.85 -9.31 20.17
CA GLU A 485 -29.70 -10.22 20.23
C GLU A 485 -28.38 -9.56 19.79
N VAL A 486 -28.42 -8.69 18.77
CA VAL A 486 -27.24 -7.94 18.30
C VAL A 486 -26.85 -6.87 19.32
N GLU A 487 -27.81 -6.21 19.96
CA GLU A 487 -27.53 -5.25 21.05
C GLU A 487 -26.87 -5.94 22.25
N GLU A 488 -27.40 -7.10 22.67
CA GLU A 488 -26.81 -7.91 23.75
C GLU A 488 -25.38 -8.33 23.44
N LEU A 489 -25.09 -8.77 22.21
CA LEU A 489 -23.76 -9.12 21.75
C LEU A 489 -22.81 -7.93 21.78
N ARG A 490 -23.25 -6.77 21.26
CA ARG A 490 -22.50 -5.53 21.27
C ARG A 490 -22.12 -5.11 22.69
N ASP A 491 -23.08 -5.13 23.60
CA ASP A 491 -22.89 -4.64 24.95
C ASP A 491 -22.05 -5.61 25.80
N LYS A 492 -22.14 -6.93 25.54
CA LYS A 492 -21.39 -7.95 26.25
C LYS A 492 -19.95 -8.12 25.78
N TYR A 493 -19.73 -8.06 24.45
CA TYR A 493 -18.41 -8.38 23.85
C TYR A 493 -17.77 -7.22 23.09
N GLY A 494 -18.44 -6.09 22.99
CA GLY A 494 -17.92 -4.91 22.31
C GLY A 494 -16.68 -4.35 22.99
N THR A 495 -15.65 -4.10 22.22
CA THR A 495 -14.41 -3.48 22.70
C THR A 495 -14.08 -2.25 21.84
N PRO A 496 -13.42 -1.24 22.41
CA PRO A 496 -12.98 -0.08 21.64
C PRO A 496 -12.14 -0.48 20.43
N ARG A 497 -12.18 0.37 19.40
CA ARG A 497 -11.34 0.22 18.21
C ARG A 497 -9.86 0.26 18.57
N ARG A 498 -9.08 -0.65 17.99
CA ARG A 498 -7.62 -0.69 18.13
C ARG A 498 -6.92 0.08 17.00
N THR A 499 -7.34 -0.12 15.76
CA THR A 499 -6.76 0.54 14.59
C THR A 499 -7.24 1.99 14.49
N GLN A 500 -6.33 2.94 14.45
CA GLN A 500 -6.65 4.35 14.23
C GLN A 500 -6.96 4.59 12.74
N ILE A 501 -8.06 5.31 12.44
CA ILE A 501 -8.41 5.67 11.06
C ILE A 501 -8.08 7.14 10.82
N ILE A 502 -7.29 7.42 9.77
CA ILE A 502 -6.99 8.77 9.31
C ILE A 502 -7.74 9.02 7.99
N LYS A 503 -8.61 10.03 7.99
CA LYS A 503 -9.49 10.36 6.85
C LYS A 503 -8.75 10.80 5.58
N HIS A 504 -7.54 11.33 5.72
CA HIS A 504 -6.72 11.77 4.59
C HIS A 504 -5.87 10.62 4.08
N GLY A 505 -5.67 10.57 2.75
CA GLY A 505 -4.72 9.63 2.15
C GLY A 505 -3.31 9.86 2.71
N VAL A 506 -2.49 8.82 2.68
CA VAL A 506 -1.05 8.99 2.85
C VAL A 506 -0.65 10.02 1.81
N LYS A 507 -0.15 11.19 2.23
CA LYS A 507 0.60 12.04 1.30
C LYS A 507 1.66 11.10 0.71
N GLU A 508 1.57 10.84 -0.58
CA GLU A 508 2.71 10.23 -1.28
C GLU A 508 3.89 11.12 -0.91
N PHE A 509 4.86 10.54 -0.23
CA PHE A 509 6.08 11.27 0.05
C PHE A 509 6.67 11.65 -1.29
N SER A 510 6.66 12.92 -1.61
CA SER A 510 7.45 13.40 -2.72
C SER A 510 8.91 13.06 -2.39
N ILE A 511 9.70 12.74 -3.39
CA ILE A 511 11.15 12.52 -3.19
C ILE A 511 11.73 13.76 -2.49
N GLU A 512 11.12 14.90 -2.65
CA GLU A 512 11.45 16.20 -2.01
C GLU A 512 11.30 16.17 -0.49
N ASP A 513 10.33 15.42 0.07
CA ASP A 513 10.17 15.28 1.52
C ASP A 513 11.29 14.43 2.15
N VAL A 514 12.01 13.65 1.33
CA VAL A 514 13.02 12.67 1.77
C VAL A 514 14.45 13.20 1.56
N VAL A 515 14.67 14.03 0.54
CA VAL A 515 15.97 14.63 0.21
C VAL A 515 16.06 16.01 0.88
N PRO A 516 17.07 16.30 1.70
CA PRO A 516 17.25 17.65 2.27
C PRO A 516 17.53 18.65 1.18
N ASP A 517 16.95 19.84 1.29
CA ASP A 517 17.27 20.95 0.38
C ASP A 517 18.61 21.58 0.79
N THR A 518 19.68 21.15 0.15
CA THR A 518 21.05 21.60 0.41
C THR A 518 21.65 22.24 -0.84
N GLN A 519 22.54 23.21 -0.64
CA GLN A 519 23.29 23.75 -1.75
C GLN A 519 24.18 22.69 -2.38
N THR A 520 24.24 22.69 -3.70
CA THR A 520 25.04 21.74 -4.49
C THR A 520 25.54 22.39 -5.76
N VAL A 521 26.68 21.92 -6.27
CA VAL A 521 27.26 22.36 -7.54
C VAL A 521 27.09 21.27 -8.56
N VAL A 522 26.45 21.59 -9.68
CA VAL A 522 26.25 20.68 -10.82
C VAL A 522 27.36 20.94 -11.85
N MET A 523 27.99 19.88 -12.33
CA MET A 523 29.05 19.93 -13.35
C MET A 523 28.65 19.05 -14.55
N ILE A 524 28.83 19.59 -15.75
CA ILE A 524 28.61 18.88 -17.01
C ILE A 524 29.91 18.94 -17.82
N THR A 525 30.33 17.80 -18.38
CA THR A 525 31.50 17.73 -19.23
C THR A 525 31.15 17.75 -20.71
N LYS A 526 32.11 18.14 -21.58
CA LYS A 526 31.92 18.14 -23.03
C LYS A 526 31.59 16.75 -23.60
N ALA A 527 32.09 15.67 -22.96
CA ALA A 527 31.78 14.30 -23.34
C ALA A 527 30.37 13.85 -22.84
N GLY A 528 29.58 14.74 -22.21
CA GLY A 528 28.22 14.47 -21.76
C GLY A 528 28.13 13.71 -20.46
N TYR A 529 29.07 13.89 -19.53
CA TYR A 529 28.95 13.37 -18.16
C TYR A 529 28.41 14.45 -17.23
N ILE A 530 27.57 14.07 -16.29
CA ILE A 530 26.97 14.94 -15.29
C ILE A 530 27.18 14.42 -13.89
N LYS A 531 27.40 15.30 -12.94
CA LYS A 531 27.45 15.00 -11.49
C LYS A 531 27.09 16.22 -10.67
N ARG A 532 26.70 15.99 -9.40
CA ARG A 532 26.62 17.06 -8.40
C ARG A 532 27.64 16.84 -7.27
N ILE A 533 28.08 17.90 -6.68
CA ILE A 533 29.14 17.90 -5.64
C ILE A 533 28.70 18.87 -4.54
N PRO A 534 28.81 18.51 -3.23
CA PRO A 534 28.61 19.46 -2.14
C PRO A 534 29.58 20.63 -2.23
N PRO A 535 29.17 21.91 -1.97
CA PRO A 535 30.01 23.09 -2.07
C PRO A 535 31.27 23.01 -1.19
N ASP A 536 31.16 22.39 -0.01
CA ASP A 536 32.25 22.26 0.97
C ASP A 536 33.44 21.43 0.48
N THR A 537 33.28 20.73 -0.63
CA THR A 537 34.35 19.96 -1.28
C THR A 537 35.41 20.89 -1.92
N PHE A 538 35.07 22.17 -2.16
CA PHE A 538 35.96 23.17 -2.74
C PHE A 538 36.50 24.09 -1.64
N LYS A 539 37.63 23.71 -1.00
CA LYS A 539 38.35 24.58 -0.05
C LYS A 539 38.89 25.82 -0.75
N VAL A 540 38.57 26.99 -0.21
CA VAL A 540 39.14 28.29 -0.65
C VAL A 540 40.66 28.23 -0.39
N GLN A 541 41.46 28.40 -1.45
CA GLN A 541 42.92 28.54 -1.35
C GLN A 541 43.31 30.02 -1.47
N HIS A 542 44.25 30.45 -0.60
CA HIS A 542 44.82 31.79 -0.68
C HIS A 542 45.76 31.94 -1.89
N ARG A 543 46.04 33.19 -2.26
CA ARG A 543 46.97 33.56 -3.36
C ARG A 543 48.28 32.74 -3.29
N GLY A 544 48.65 32.11 -4.43
CA GLY A 544 49.91 31.36 -4.55
C GLY A 544 49.79 29.85 -4.31
N GLY A 545 48.60 29.32 -4.01
CA GLY A 545 48.33 27.90 -3.89
C GLY A 545 48.48 27.17 -5.23
N LYS A 546 49.13 25.97 -5.24
CA LYS A 546 49.11 25.05 -6.39
C LYS A 546 47.66 24.57 -6.53
N GLY A 547 46.95 24.93 -7.60
CA GLY A 547 45.60 24.53 -7.89
C GLY A 547 45.39 23.04 -7.71
N VAL A 548 44.23 22.63 -7.19
CA VAL A 548 43.90 21.23 -6.96
C VAL A 548 43.31 20.66 -8.25
N SER A 549 43.78 19.47 -8.69
CA SER A 549 43.20 18.76 -9.84
C SER A 549 41.67 18.55 -9.62
N GLY A 550 40.85 19.15 -10.45
CA GLY A 550 39.39 19.14 -10.30
C GLY A 550 38.71 17.88 -10.82
N LEU A 551 39.37 17.16 -11.72
CA LEU A 551 38.83 15.93 -12.34
C LEU A 551 40.00 15.09 -12.83
N THR A 552 40.02 13.79 -12.53
CA THR A 552 40.73 12.79 -13.34
C THR A 552 39.80 12.37 -14.47
N THR A 553 39.73 13.17 -15.52
CA THR A 553 39.13 12.78 -16.79
C THR A 553 40.12 11.86 -17.54
N LYS A 554 39.64 10.94 -18.38
CA LYS A 554 40.45 10.40 -19.48
C LYS A 554 40.96 11.58 -20.28
N GLU A 555 42.14 11.48 -20.87
CA GLU A 555 42.98 12.56 -21.43
C GLU A 555 42.27 13.63 -22.27
N ASP A 556 40.99 13.48 -22.69
CA ASP A 556 40.27 14.35 -23.62
C ASP A 556 38.93 14.94 -23.15
N ASP A 557 38.49 14.78 -21.89
CA ASP A 557 37.17 15.29 -21.43
C ASP A 557 37.31 16.54 -20.55
N VAL A 558 36.58 17.59 -20.87
CA VAL A 558 36.69 18.92 -20.23
C VAL A 558 35.35 19.32 -19.62
N VAL A 559 35.35 19.97 -18.43
CA VAL A 559 34.17 20.56 -17.85
C VAL A 559 33.67 21.72 -18.70
N GLU A 560 32.46 21.62 -19.22
CA GLU A 560 31.86 22.61 -20.10
C GLU A 560 30.96 23.58 -19.34
N GLN A 561 30.18 23.07 -18.38
CA GLN A 561 29.22 23.88 -17.62
C GLN A 561 29.31 23.56 -16.13
N VAL A 562 29.27 24.59 -15.30
CA VAL A 562 29.25 24.53 -13.83
C VAL A 562 28.27 25.57 -13.34
N PHE A 563 27.33 25.17 -12.46
CA PHE A 563 26.42 26.11 -11.83
C PHE A 563 26.00 25.63 -10.44
N SER A 564 25.74 26.59 -9.55
CA SER A 564 25.28 26.34 -8.19
C SER A 564 23.74 26.29 -8.16
N THR A 565 23.21 25.40 -7.34
CA THR A 565 21.74 25.23 -7.14
C THR A 565 21.46 24.60 -5.78
N THR A 566 20.18 24.42 -5.43
CA THR A 566 19.80 23.56 -4.32
C THR A 566 19.19 22.25 -4.82
N THR A 567 19.22 21.21 -4.00
CA THR A 567 18.82 19.84 -4.38
C THR A 567 17.37 19.74 -4.87
N HIS A 568 16.45 20.60 -4.41
CA HIS A 568 15.05 20.58 -4.81
C HIS A 568 14.72 21.36 -6.08
N LYS A 569 15.66 22.17 -6.58
CA LYS A 569 15.41 23.04 -7.74
C LYS A 569 15.35 22.23 -9.04
N ASP A 570 14.52 22.73 -9.97
CA ASP A 570 14.45 22.20 -11.32
C ASP A 570 15.65 22.68 -12.14
N LEU A 571 16.26 21.74 -12.87
CA LEU A 571 17.31 21.99 -13.84
C LEU A 571 16.73 21.86 -15.24
N LEU A 572 16.95 22.86 -16.08
CA LEU A 572 16.58 22.86 -17.49
C LEU A 572 17.82 22.58 -18.34
N PHE A 573 17.69 21.63 -19.27
CA PHE A 573 18.72 21.22 -20.20
C PHE A 573 18.23 21.47 -21.62
N PHE A 574 18.85 22.38 -22.32
CA PHE A 574 18.58 22.67 -23.72
C PHE A 574 19.58 21.95 -24.60
N THR A 575 19.13 21.46 -25.74
CA THR A 575 19.96 20.63 -26.64
C THR A 575 20.23 21.34 -27.94
N THR A 576 21.30 20.93 -28.61
CA THR A 576 21.70 21.42 -29.93
C THR A 576 20.60 21.24 -30.98
N ARG A 577 19.64 20.31 -30.78
CA ARG A 577 18.46 20.11 -31.64
C ARG A 577 17.24 20.97 -31.26
N GLY A 578 17.40 21.92 -30.32
CA GLY A 578 16.34 22.83 -29.92
C GLY A 578 15.27 22.21 -29.04
N ARG A 579 15.55 21.12 -28.34
CA ARG A 579 14.69 20.50 -27.33
C ARG A 579 15.10 20.97 -25.93
N VAL A 580 14.16 20.88 -24.97
CA VAL A 580 14.41 21.13 -23.56
C VAL A 580 13.94 19.95 -22.73
N PHE A 581 14.70 19.60 -21.72
CA PHE A 581 14.42 18.58 -20.72
C PHE A 581 14.47 19.20 -19.32
N ARG A 582 13.73 18.62 -18.39
CA ARG A 582 13.72 19.01 -16.98
C ARG A 582 14.09 17.83 -16.10
N LEU A 583 14.99 18.06 -15.15
CA LEU A 583 15.32 17.14 -14.06
C LEU A 583 15.33 17.90 -12.75
N LYS A 584 15.03 17.24 -11.64
CA LYS A 584 15.33 17.76 -10.31
C LYS A 584 16.83 17.64 -10.03
N ALA A 585 17.40 18.60 -9.30
CA ALA A 585 18.82 18.54 -8.99
C ALA A 585 19.22 17.31 -8.16
N TYR A 586 18.29 16.78 -7.34
CA TYR A 586 18.52 15.52 -6.61
C TYR A 586 18.56 14.27 -7.50
N ASP A 587 18.00 14.29 -8.71
CA ASP A 587 18.10 13.19 -9.68
C ASP A 587 19.51 13.06 -10.25
N VAL A 588 20.31 14.16 -10.21
CA VAL A 588 21.70 14.14 -10.61
C VAL A 588 22.53 13.43 -9.53
N PRO A 589 23.30 12.38 -9.86
CA PRO A 589 24.07 11.62 -8.87
C PRO A 589 25.12 12.46 -8.16
N GLU A 590 25.18 12.30 -6.85
CA GLU A 590 26.25 12.87 -6.04
C GLU A 590 27.53 12.07 -6.25
N ALA A 591 28.62 12.75 -6.47
CA ALA A 591 29.90 12.11 -6.73
C ALA A 591 31.05 12.87 -6.07
N SER A 592 32.12 12.17 -5.79
CA SER A 592 33.36 12.80 -5.31
C SER A 592 33.94 13.76 -6.37
N ARG A 593 34.79 14.68 -5.94
CA ARG A 593 35.48 15.63 -6.83
C ARG A 593 36.19 14.97 -8.01
N THR A 594 36.86 13.84 -7.77
CA THR A 594 37.62 13.11 -8.77
C THR A 594 36.84 12.10 -9.61
N ALA A 595 35.59 11.80 -9.24
CA ALA A 595 34.74 10.85 -9.98
C ALA A 595 34.33 11.45 -11.33
N LYS A 596 34.18 10.60 -12.36
CA LYS A 596 33.76 10.98 -13.70
C LYS A 596 32.31 11.49 -13.78
N GLY A 597 31.46 11.05 -12.88
CA GLY A 597 30.00 11.24 -12.97
C GLY A 597 29.33 10.15 -13.81
N GLN A 598 28.06 10.41 -14.21
CA GLN A 598 27.30 9.50 -15.06
C GLN A 598 26.96 10.15 -16.39
N ALA A 599 26.79 9.35 -17.42
CA ALA A 599 26.45 9.84 -18.75
C ALA A 599 25.04 10.47 -18.73
N ILE A 600 24.91 11.69 -19.23
CA ILE A 600 23.67 12.46 -19.22
C ILE A 600 22.53 11.79 -20.03
N VAL A 601 22.89 10.95 -21.00
CA VAL A 601 21.92 10.13 -21.75
C VAL A 601 21.16 9.12 -20.89
N ASN A 602 21.66 8.80 -19.69
CA ASN A 602 20.95 7.94 -18.74
C ASN A 602 19.76 8.67 -18.08
N PHE A 603 19.75 9.97 -18.09
CA PHE A 603 18.73 10.84 -17.47
C PHE A 603 17.85 11.53 -18.50
N LEU A 604 18.41 11.91 -19.66
CA LEU A 604 17.74 12.61 -20.74
C LEU A 604 17.63 11.70 -21.97
N GLN A 605 16.42 11.64 -22.54
CA GLN A 605 16.17 10.88 -23.78
C GLN A 605 16.71 11.62 -25.02
N LEU A 606 18.04 11.73 -25.12
CA LEU A 606 18.71 12.37 -26.24
C LEU A 606 18.70 11.47 -27.48
N ALA A 607 18.56 12.07 -28.64
CA ALA A 607 18.70 11.38 -29.91
C ALA A 607 20.20 11.18 -30.27
N PRO A 608 20.55 10.23 -31.16
CA PRO A 608 21.94 10.09 -31.62
C PRO A 608 22.51 11.40 -32.17
N GLY A 609 23.69 11.80 -31.67
CA GLY A 609 24.35 13.06 -32.06
C GLY A 609 23.76 14.34 -31.46
N GLU A 610 22.80 14.24 -30.56
CA GLU A 610 22.25 15.37 -29.81
C GLU A 610 23.01 15.58 -28.51
N THR A 611 23.44 16.80 -28.23
CA THR A 611 24.20 17.19 -27.03
C THR A 611 23.47 18.31 -26.29
N VAL A 612 23.78 18.47 -24.99
CA VAL A 612 23.29 19.62 -24.20
C VAL A 612 24.13 20.86 -24.52
N SER A 613 23.46 21.89 -24.98
CA SER A 613 24.11 23.17 -25.35
C SER A 613 24.03 24.23 -24.24
N ALA A 614 22.95 24.21 -23.44
CA ALA A 614 22.80 25.11 -22.31
C ALA A 614 22.04 24.45 -21.17
N SER A 615 22.46 24.73 -19.94
CA SER A 615 21.76 24.28 -18.74
C SER A 615 21.77 25.37 -17.65
N PHE A 616 20.73 25.40 -16.85
CA PHE A 616 20.64 26.32 -15.70
C PHE A 616 19.56 25.85 -14.71
N SER A 617 19.64 26.37 -13.48
CA SER A 617 18.65 26.12 -12.42
C SER A 617 17.51 27.13 -12.50
N MET A 618 16.28 26.69 -12.23
CA MET A 618 15.12 27.58 -12.14
C MET A 618 15.03 28.34 -10.80
N GLY A 619 15.99 28.20 -9.91
CA GLY A 619 15.96 28.75 -8.56
C GLY A 619 16.00 30.27 -8.46
N ASP A 620 16.60 30.99 -9.42
CA ASP A 620 16.85 32.42 -9.34
C ASP A 620 15.99 33.23 -10.32
N MET A 621 14.81 32.73 -10.70
CA MET A 621 14.06 33.28 -11.83
C MET A 621 12.81 34.08 -11.44
N GLU A 622 12.59 34.45 -10.18
CA GLU A 622 11.38 35.16 -9.74
C GLU A 622 11.17 36.50 -10.47
N THR A 623 12.24 37.10 -10.96
CA THR A 623 12.21 38.36 -11.72
C THR A 623 12.25 38.19 -13.24
N MET A 624 12.48 36.95 -13.73
CA MET A 624 12.64 36.66 -15.16
C MET A 624 11.29 36.27 -15.78
N LYS A 625 11.03 36.80 -16.97
CA LYS A 625 9.76 36.56 -17.68
C LYS A 625 9.91 35.69 -18.93
N TYR A 626 11.08 35.69 -19.53
CA TYR A 626 11.34 35.13 -20.85
C TYR A 626 12.62 34.30 -20.85
N LEU A 627 12.68 33.34 -21.79
CA LEU A 627 13.90 32.67 -22.22
C LEU A 627 14.30 33.20 -23.60
N LEU A 628 15.50 33.73 -23.69
CA LEU A 628 16.10 34.17 -24.95
C LEU A 628 17.02 33.02 -25.46
N MET A 629 16.78 32.58 -26.68
CA MET A 629 17.50 31.52 -27.38
C MET A 629 18.23 32.08 -28.58
N VAL A 630 19.46 31.63 -28.81
CA VAL A 630 20.25 32.04 -29.98
C VAL A 630 20.92 30.83 -30.60
N THR A 631 20.81 30.71 -31.91
CA THR A 631 21.41 29.64 -32.69
C THR A 631 22.80 29.99 -33.19
N SER A 632 23.57 29.01 -33.59
CA SER A 632 24.91 29.16 -34.16
C SER A 632 24.92 30.10 -35.38
N LYS A 633 23.88 30.03 -36.23
CA LYS A 633 23.70 30.86 -37.42
C LYS A 633 23.06 32.23 -37.13
N GLY A 634 22.96 32.65 -35.87
CA GLY A 634 22.53 33.95 -35.45
C GLY A 634 21.01 34.21 -35.49
N THR A 635 20.20 33.17 -35.49
CA THR A 635 18.75 33.28 -35.25
C THR A 635 18.51 33.47 -33.77
N ALA A 636 17.67 34.45 -33.38
CA ALA A 636 17.32 34.75 -32.02
C ALA A 636 15.80 34.59 -31.81
N LYS A 637 15.42 34.05 -30.66
CA LYS A 637 14.03 33.79 -30.31
C LYS A 637 13.80 34.07 -28.82
N LYS A 638 12.65 34.68 -28.52
CA LYS A 638 12.19 34.93 -27.16
C LYS A 638 10.88 34.14 -26.89
N VAL A 639 10.82 33.41 -25.79
CA VAL A 639 9.67 32.60 -25.39
C VAL A 639 9.33 32.92 -23.93
N GLU A 640 8.06 32.94 -23.57
CA GLU A 640 7.62 33.13 -22.19
C GLU A 640 8.03 31.95 -21.33
N LEU A 641 8.53 32.20 -20.11
CA LEU A 641 9.01 31.15 -19.20
C LEU A 641 7.91 30.18 -18.83
N ALA A 642 6.66 30.65 -18.65
CA ALA A 642 5.49 29.82 -18.34
C ALA A 642 5.20 28.72 -19.40
N GLU A 643 5.65 28.88 -20.63
CA GLU A 643 5.53 27.86 -21.68
C GLU A 643 6.34 26.57 -21.35
N PHE A 644 7.23 26.62 -20.35
CA PHE A 644 8.10 25.53 -19.91
C PHE A 644 7.72 24.92 -18.57
N ASP A 645 6.55 25.25 -18.00
CA ASP A 645 6.08 24.70 -16.72
C ASP A 645 5.80 23.19 -16.78
N ASN A 646 5.38 22.70 -17.95
CA ASN A 646 5.02 21.31 -18.17
C ASN A 646 5.91 20.61 -19.23
N ILE A 647 7.11 20.21 -18.83
CA ILE A 647 8.06 19.49 -19.70
C ILE A 647 7.92 17.98 -19.48
N ARG A 648 7.60 17.24 -20.53
CA ARG A 648 7.50 15.77 -20.51
C ARG A 648 8.90 15.12 -20.45
N ARG A 649 8.99 13.89 -19.94
CA ARG A 649 10.26 13.12 -19.91
C ARG A 649 10.91 12.94 -21.29
N SER A 650 10.12 12.87 -22.35
CA SER A 650 10.60 12.78 -23.74
C SER A 650 11.18 14.10 -24.28
N GLY A 651 11.20 15.16 -23.46
CA GLY A 651 11.59 16.50 -23.86
C GLY A 651 10.47 17.26 -24.58
N LEU A 652 10.69 18.54 -24.75
CA LEU A 652 9.78 19.49 -25.37
C LEU A 652 10.52 20.30 -26.42
N ILE A 653 9.91 20.61 -27.56
CA ILE A 653 10.50 21.51 -28.56
C ILE A 653 10.51 22.93 -27.98
N ALA A 654 11.69 23.54 -27.88
CA ALA A 654 11.88 24.90 -27.43
C ALA A 654 12.03 25.90 -28.61
N ILE A 655 12.65 25.44 -29.70
CA ILE A 655 12.82 26.21 -30.92
C ILE A 655 12.80 25.23 -32.13
N LYS A 656 12.18 25.66 -33.23
CA LYS A 656 12.31 24.95 -34.51
C LYS A 656 13.56 25.49 -35.23
N LEU A 657 14.51 24.61 -35.49
CA LEU A 657 15.77 24.98 -36.14
C LEU A 657 15.63 24.91 -37.68
N ASN A 658 16.42 25.76 -38.36
CA ASN A 658 16.63 25.62 -39.80
C ASN A 658 17.66 24.51 -40.07
N ASP A 659 17.72 24.01 -41.29
CA ASP A 659 18.64 22.95 -41.70
C ASP A 659 20.10 23.37 -41.49
N GLY A 660 20.82 22.48 -40.80
CA GLY A 660 22.24 22.70 -40.47
C GLY A 660 22.50 23.83 -39.46
N ASP A 661 21.50 24.24 -38.68
CA ASP A 661 21.65 25.19 -37.54
C ASP A 661 21.53 24.44 -36.22
N SER A 662 22.11 24.97 -35.15
CA SER A 662 22.08 24.41 -33.80
C SER A 662 21.73 25.47 -32.76
N LEU A 663 20.97 25.07 -31.73
CA LEU A 663 20.74 25.93 -30.56
C LEU A 663 21.97 25.89 -29.66
N GLU A 664 22.60 27.04 -29.41
CA GLU A 664 23.84 27.11 -28.63
C GLU A 664 23.66 27.84 -27.28
N TRP A 665 22.89 28.93 -27.29
CA TRP A 665 22.73 29.75 -26.10
C TRP A 665 21.28 29.90 -25.70
N VAL A 666 21.03 29.76 -24.42
CA VAL A 666 19.74 30.06 -23.79
C VAL A 666 20.01 30.84 -22.50
N ARG A 667 19.32 31.92 -22.31
CA ARG A 667 19.45 32.79 -21.11
C ARG A 667 18.09 33.29 -20.66
N PRO A 668 17.81 33.31 -19.36
CA PRO A 668 16.62 33.98 -18.82
C PRO A 668 16.75 35.48 -18.95
N THR A 669 15.62 36.16 -19.22
CA THR A 669 15.57 37.64 -19.41
C THR A 669 14.33 38.24 -18.76
N SER A 670 14.43 39.51 -18.37
CA SER A 670 13.35 40.25 -17.71
C SER A 670 12.34 40.89 -18.68
N GLY A 671 12.64 40.96 -19.97
CA GLY A 671 11.85 41.64 -21.00
C GLY A 671 12.33 43.07 -21.28
N LYS A 672 13.24 43.59 -20.47
CA LYS A 672 13.79 44.96 -20.57
C LYS A 672 15.32 44.96 -20.71
N ASP A 673 15.92 43.86 -20.95
CA ASP A 673 17.36 43.66 -20.98
C ASP A 673 17.94 44.00 -22.36
N GLU A 674 19.25 44.18 -22.44
CA GLU A 674 19.98 44.32 -23.68
C GLU A 674 20.71 43.01 -23.99
N VAL A 675 20.82 42.69 -25.26
CA VAL A 675 21.47 41.48 -25.76
C VAL A 675 22.71 41.88 -26.57
N ILE A 676 23.82 41.19 -26.28
CA ILE A 676 25.03 41.30 -27.11
C ILE A 676 25.34 39.91 -27.69
N LEU A 677 25.50 39.86 -29.01
CA LEU A 677 25.94 38.66 -29.74
C LEU A 677 27.33 38.93 -30.30
N VAL A 678 28.22 37.94 -30.18
CA VAL A 678 29.59 38.04 -30.66
C VAL A 678 29.85 36.90 -31.64
N SER A 679 30.40 37.26 -32.81
CA SER A 679 30.75 36.29 -33.84
C SER A 679 32.21 35.81 -33.79
N ARG A 680 32.49 34.66 -34.35
CA ARG A 680 33.76 34.01 -34.43
C ARG A 680 34.83 34.89 -35.14
N LEU A 681 34.39 35.59 -36.20
CA LEU A 681 35.28 36.44 -36.98
C LEU A 681 35.36 37.88 -36.42
N GLY A 682 34.99 38.13 -35.17
CA GLY A 682 35.32 39.36 -34.47
C GLY A 682 34.32 40.48 -34.62
N GLN A 683 33.07 40.21 -34.94
CA GLN A 683 31.98 41.18 -34.92
C GLN A 683 31.15 41.05 -33.67
N ALA A 684 30.55 42.13 -33.18
CA ALA A 684 29.56 42.14 -32.10
C ALA A 684 28.41 43.06 -32.40
N ILE A 685 27.17 42.63 -32.06
CA ILE A 685 25.98 43.45 -32.16
C ILE A 685 25.31 43.52 -30.79
N ARG A 686 24.93 44.74 -30.37
CA ARG A 686 24.20 45.01 -29.14
C ARG A 686 22.85 45.61 -29.51
N PHE A 687 21.75 45.07 -29.03
CA PHE A 687 20.40 45.48 -29.32
C PHE A 687 19.49 45.30 -28.09
N GLN A 688 18.31 45.95 -28.09
CA GLN A 688 17.33 45.83 -27.04
C GLN A 688 16.59 44.49 -27.18
N GLU A 689 16.37 43.81 -26.09
CA GLU A 689 15.56 42.57 -26.07
C GLU A 689 14.16 42.78 -26.62
N SER A 690 13.59 43.99 -26.43
CA SER A 690 12.29 44.39 -26.96
C SER A 690 12.17 44.33 -28.48
N ASP A 691 13.31 44.37 -29.19
CA ASP A 691 13.35 44.18 -30.65
C ASP A 691 12.95 42.76 -31.08
N ILE A 692 12.96 41.79 -30.15
CA ILE A 692 12.50 40.45 -30.34
C ILE A 692 11.15 40.27 -29.63
N ARG A 693 10.06 40.15 -30.40
CA ARG A 693 8.74 39.87 -29.84
C ARG A 693 8.68 38.46 -29.24
N PRO A 694 7.92 38.22 -28.18
CA PRO A 694 7.64 36.88 -27.68
C PRO A 694 6.99 36.00 -28.75
N MET A 695 7.39 34.75 -28.86
CA MET A 695 6.91 33.78 -29.84
C MET A 695 6.69 32.42 -29.20
N GLY A 696 5.72 31.64 -29.70
CA GLY A 696 5.48 30.28 -29.23
C GLY A 696 6.65 29.32 -29.50
N ARG A 697 6.73 28.25 -28.74
CA ARG A 697 7.85 27.29 -28.73
C ARG A 697 8.23 26.73 -30.11
N THR A 698 7.26 26.48 -30.97
CA THR A 698 7.47 25.86 -32.29
C THR A 698 7.91 26.85 -33.38
N ALA A 699 8.04 28.12 -33.05
CA ALA A 699 8.52 29.14 -34.02
C ALA A 699 10.05 29.02 -34.22
N THR A 700 10.55 29.41 -35.39
CA THR A 700 11.97 29.40 -35.74
C THR A 700 12.74 30.58 -35.10
N GLY A 701 12.07 31.70 -34.91
CA GLY A 701 12.72 32.92 -34.43
C GLY A 701 12.92 33.96 -35.53
N VAL A 702 13.72 34.97 -35.22
CA VAL A 702 14.06 36.11 -36.09
C VAL A 702 15.56 36.28 -36.18
N ARG A 703 16.03 36.89 -37.22
CA ARG A 703 17.47 37.18 -37.39
C ARG A 703 17.97 38.11 -36.28
N GLY A 704 18.90 37.61 -35.47
CA GLY A 704 19.61 38.41 -34.44
C GLY A 704 20.82 39.15 -35.01
N MET A 705 21.65 38.47 -35.80
CA MET A 705 22.83 39.00 -36.44
C MET A 705 22.93 38.54 -37.91
N LYS A 706 23.47 39.38 -38.81
CA LYS A 706 23.73 39.09 -40.21
C LYS A 706 25.24 38.90 -40.42
N PHE A 707 25.64 37.77 -40.97
CA PHE A 707 27.03 37.47 -41.31
C PHE A 707 27.40 37.90 -42.72
N LYS A 708 28.64 38.33 -42.92
CA LYS A 708 29.15 38.69 -44.24
C LYS A 708 29.94 37.59 -44.92
N LEU A 709 30.38 36.58 -44.15
CA LEU A 709 31.17 35.40 -44.56
C LEU A 709 30.57 34.19 -43.86
N ASP A 710 31.20 33.05 -44.00
CA ASP A 710 30.90 31.81 -43.25
C ASP A 710 31.30 31.97 -41.78
N ASP A 711 30.52 32.76 -41.05
CA ASP A 711 30.76 33.14 -39.65
C ASP A 711 29.66 32.54 -38.79
N GLN A 712 29.90 32.43 -37.49
CA GLN A 712 28.93 31.91 -36.52
C GLN A 712 29.01 32.67 -35.19
N ILE A 713 27.93 32.60 -34.39
CA ILE A 713 27.95 33.16 -33.05
C ILE A 713 28.87 32.28 -32.19
N VAL A 714 29.67 32.86 -31.31
CA VAL A 714 30.52 32.21 -30.31
C VAL A 714 30.29 32.76 -28.92
N GLY A 715 29.39 33.73 -28.76
CA GLY A 715 29.03 34.25 -27.45
C GLY A 715 27.73 35.00 -27.47
N MET A 716 26.91 34.79 -26.47
CA MET A 716 25.72 35.54 -26.17
C MET A 716 25.73 35.98 -24.71
N ALA A 717 25.48 37.23 -24.47
CA ALA A 717 25.33 37.77 -23.13
C ALA A 717 24.07 38.64 -23.03
N VAL A 718 23.47 38.64 -21.85
CA VAL A 718 22.32 39.48 -21.47
C VAL A 718 22.83 40.50 -20.48
N VAL A 719 22.54 41.75 -20.75
CA VAL A 719 22.92 42.90 -19.92
C VAL A 719 21.67 43.49 -19.30
N SER A 720 21.55 43.44 -17.99
CA SER A 720 20.40 44.02 -17.32
C SER A 720 20.43 45.56 -17.47
N SER A 721 19.28 46.20 -17.57
CA SER A 721 19.15 47.62 -17.68
C SER A 721 19.76 48.37 -16.48
N ALA A 722 19.88 47.75 -15.34
CA ALA A 722 20.56 48.24 -14.14
C ALA A 722 22.09 48.15 -14.26
N SER A 723 22.60 47.03 -14.80
CA SER A 723 24.04 46.71 -14.96
C SER A 723 24.69 47.55 -16.10
N ALA A 724 23.94 47.90 -17.12
CA ALA A 724 24.43 48.72 -18.24
C ALA A 724 25.01 50.09 -17.80
N LYS A 725 24.62 50.53 -16.59
CA LYS A 725 25.11 51.81 -15.99
C LYS A 725 26.35 51.61 -15.11
N ASN A 726 26.74 50.40 -14.73
CA ASN A 726 27.72 50.11 -13.68
C ASN A 726 29.15 49.74 -14.20
N GLY A 727 29.52 50.18 -15.40
CA GLY A 727 30.90 50.01 -15.90
C GLY A 727 31.23 48.58 -16.37
N GLU A 728 30.27 47.84 -16.85
CA GLU A 728 30.43 46.47 -17.39
C GLU A 728 31.36 46.47 -18.62
N GLN A 729 32.04 45.35 -18.80
CA GLN A 729 33.00 45.14 -19.86
C GLN A 729 32.71 43.81 -20.60
N LEU A 730 32.94 43.79 -21.90
CA LEU A 730 32.94 42.58 -22.71
C LEU A 730 34.31 41.95 -22.68
N LEU A 731 34.44 40.78 -22.05
CA LEU A 731 35.60 39.89 -22.12
C LEU A 731 35.53 39.10 -23.41
N VAL A 732 36.60 39.08 -24.18
CA VAL A 732 36.76 38.26 -25.38
C VAL A 732 38.03 37.43 -25.23
N VAL A 733 37.97 36.14 -25.49
CA VAL A 733 39.13 35.23 -25.52
C VAL A 733 39.22 34.56 -26.89
N MET A 734 40.42 34.51 -27.41
CA MET A 734 40.74 34.05 -28.77
C MET A 734 41.54 32.77 -28.79
N HIS A 735 41.44 32.05 -29.88
CA HIS A 735 41.96 30.68 -30.09
C HIS A 735 43.43 30.49 -29.71
N ASN A 736 44.27 31.47 -30.01
CA ASN A 736 45.72 31.39 -29.73
C ASN A 736 46.11 31.95 -28.34
N GLY A 737 45.15 31.95 -27.35
CA GLY A 737 45.41 32.35 -25.97
C GLY A 737 45.52 33.88 -25.77
N TYR A 738 45.06 34.67 -26.70
CA TYR A 738 44.89 36.12 -26.55
C TYR A 738 43.50 36.49 -26.02
N GLY A 739 43.40 37.62 -25.33
CA GLY A 739 42.11 38.11 -24.88
C GLY A 739 42.18 39.53 -24.32
N LYS A 740 41.05 40.13 -24.08
CA LYS A 740 40.92 41.45 -23.55
C LYS A 740 39.56 41.70 -22.94
N ARG A 741 39.43 42.73 -22.15
CA ARG A 741 38.16 43.32 -21.70
C ARG A 741 37.96 44.63 -22.44
N SER A 742 36.74 44.94 -22.93
CA SER A 742 36.43 46.21 -23.57
C SER A 742 35.19 46.84 -22.91
N PRO A 743 35.20 48.13 -22.57
CA PRO A 743 34.07 48.79 -21.95
C PRO A 743 32.79 48.65 -22.79
N LEU A 744 31.69 48.27 -22.17
CA LEU A 744 30.43 48.06 -22.88
C LEU A 744 29.90 49.31 -23.55
N LYS A 745 30.27 50.49 -23.05
CA LYS A 745 29.95 51.82 -23.65
C LYS A 745 30.46 51.97 -25.08
N GLU A 746 31.52 51.28 -25.48
CA GLU A 746 32.01 51.29 -26.85
C GLU A 746 31.12 50.54 -27.85
N TYR A 747 30.15 49.76 -27.36
CA TYR A 747 29.18 48.99 -28.16
C TYR A 747 27.85 49.76 -28.17
N LYS A 748 27.63 50.56 -29.21
CA LYS A 748 26.35 51.25 -29.38
C LYS A 748 25.21 50.30 -29.57
N VAL A 749 24.07 50.56 -28.92
CA VAL A 749 22.82 49.81 -29.13
C VAL A 749 22.36 50.05 -30.56
N GLN A 750 22.10 48.97 -31.30
CA GLN A 750 21.68 48.96 -32.71
C GLN A 750 20.33 48.19 -32.81
N LYS A 751 19.70 48.25 -33.96
CA LYS A 751 18.59 47.34 -34.24
C LYS A 751 19.11 45.92 -34.55
N ARG A 752 18.41 44.87 -34.09
CA ARG A 752 18.77 43.50 -34.39
C ARG A 752 18.88 43.19 -35.89
N GLY A 753 19.61 42.15 -36.27
CA GLY A 753 19.74 41.67 -37.64
C GLY A 753 20.76 42.48 -38.48
N GLY A 754 21.50 43.42 -37.88
CA GLY A 754 22.66 44.09 -38.47
C GLY A 754 23.91 43.21 -38.48
N SER A 755 24.98 43.64 -39.18
CA SER A 755 26.28 42.94 -39.23
C SER A 755 27.17 43.19 -38.01
N GLY A 756 26.69 44.03 -37.06
CA GLY A 756 27.47 44.41 -35.89
C GLY A 756 28.63 45.34 -36.16
N ILE A 757 29.47 45.52 -35.15
CA ILE A 757 30.67 46.34 -35.16
C ILE A 757 31.86 45.47 -34.75
N LYS A 758 33.08 45.85 -35.20
CA LYS A 758 34.32 45.12 -34.91
C LYS A 758 34.59 45.10 -33.39
N THR A 759 34.68 43.90 -32.79
CA THR A 759 34.96 43.70 -31.38
C THR A 759 36.40 43.20 -31.11
N ALA A 760 37.02 42.55 -32.09
CA ALA A 760 38.42 42.14 -32.02
C ALA A 760 39.07 42.23 -33.38
N ASN A 761 40.38 42.49 -33.40
CA ASN A 761 41.17 42.44 -34.61
C ASN A 761 41.75 41.00 -34.77
N ILE A 762 41.04 40.19 -35.54
CA ILE A 762 41.41 38.78 -35.83
C ILE A 762 42.63 38.81 -36.80
N THR A 763 43.67 38.11 -36.42
CA THR A 763 44.91 37.90 -37.20
C THR A 763 45.39 36.48 -37.05
N LYS A 764 46.36 36.07 -37.89
CA LYS A 764 46.99 34.73 -37.72
C LYS A 764 47.62 34.53 -36.34
N LYS A 765 48.00 35.62 -35.66
CA LYS A 765 48.61 35.63 -34.34
C LYS A 765 47.61 35.36 -33.22
N THR A 766 46.41 35.93 -33.33
CA THR A 766 45.39 35.88 -32.28
C THR A 766 44.46 34.66 -32.45
N GLY A 767 44.25 34.21 -33.67
CA GLY A 767 43.20 33.28 -34.00
C GLY A 767 41.82 33.88 -33.89
N GLU A 768 40.78 33.13 -34.13
CA GLU A 768 39.36 33.47 -34.05
C GLU A 768 38.90 33.64 -32.60
N ILE A 769 37.74 34.24 -32.37
CA ILE A 769 37.15 34.33 -31.03
C ILE A 769 36.59 32.95 -30.67
N VAL A 770 36.87 32.49 -29.45
CA VAL A 770 36.36 31.24 -28.87
C VAL A 770 35.18 31.48 -27.92
N SER A 771 35.28 32.55 -27.10
CA SER A 771 34.27 32.84 -26.09
C SER A 771 34.20 34.32 -25.80
N ALA A 772 32.99 34.76 -25.40
CA ALA A 772 32.71 36.15 -24.99
C ALA A 772 31.73 36.19 -23.80
N TYR A 773 32.07 36.99 -22.78
CA TYR A 773 31.31 37.18 -21.55
C TYR A 773 31.17 38.63 -21.16
N ILE A 774 30.06 38.99 -20.53
CA ILE A 774 29.94 40.26 -19.82
C ILE A 774 30.45 40.07 -18.40
N VAL A 775 31.31 41.00 -17.98
CA VAL A 775 31.93 41.01 -16.65
C VAL A 775 31.88 42.41 -16.05
N PRO A 776 31.58 42.54 -14.75
CA PRO A 776 31.72 43.81 -14.04
C PRO A 776 33.16 44.29 -14.03
N SER A 777 33.38 45.61 -13.91
CA SER A 777 34.75 46.18 -13.88
C SER A 777 35.60 45.73 -12.70
N ASP A 778 34.94 45.44 -11.57
CA ASP A 778 35.53 45.02 -10.29
C ASP A 778 35.34 43.54 -9.98
N ASP A 779 34.99 42.77 -11.00
CA ASP A 779 34.71 41.32 -10.85
C ASP A 779 35.87 40.57 -10.19
N ALA A 780 35.55 39.89 -9.08
CA ALA A 780 36.50 39.12 -8.30
C ALA A 780 36.60 37.66 -8.73
N ARG A 781 35.78 37.22 -9.68
CA ARG A 781 35.83 35.84 -10.20
C ARG A 781 37.15 35.52 -10.88
N ASP A 782 37.50 34.24 -10.86
CA ASP A 782 38.65 33.74 -11.57
C ASP A 782 38.27 33.27 -12.99
N LEU A 783 39.19 33.55 -13.91
CA LEU A 783 39.12 33.13 -15.30
C LEU A 783 39.87 31.81 -15.47
N PHE A 784 39.13 30.78 -15.89
CA PHE A 784 39.69 29.50 -16.29
C PHE A 784 39.74 29.42 -17.81
N VAL A 785 40.91 29.17 -18.35
CA VAL A 785 41.15 28.97 -19.79
C VAL A 785 41.70 27.57 -19.97
N MET A 786 41.04 26.76 -20.81
CA MET A 786 41.39 25.37 -21.06
C MET A 786 41.71 25.21 -22.53
N THR A 787 42.75 24.43 -22.79
CA THR A 787 43.21 24.12 -24.17
C THR A 787 42.71 22.76 -24.63
N GLU A 788 42.74 22.53 -25.96
CA GLU A 788 42.42 21.22 -26.54
C GLU A 788 43.40 20.14 -26.07
N GLY A 789 44.66 20.51 -25.81
CA GLY A 789 45.68 19.59 -25.25
C GLY A 789 45.56 19.38 -23.74
N GLY A 790 44.46 19.80 -23.08
CA GLY A 790 44.17 19.55 -21.65
C GLY A 790 44.90 20.47 -20.68
N GLN A 791 45.59 21.50 -21.12
CA GLN A 791 46.25 22.49 -20.26
C GLN A 791 45.20 23.45 -19.68
N VAL A 792 45.16 23.65 -18.37
CA VAL A 792 44.27 24.58 -17.67
C VAL A 792 45.06 25.72 -17.04
N LEU A 793 44.65 26.95 -17.34
CA LEU A 793 45.13 28.15 -16.69
C LEU A 793 44.02 28.74 -15.81
N ARG A 794 44.31 29.00 -14.55
CA ARG A 794 43.50 29.82 -13.64
C ARG A 794 44.17 31.20 -13.49
N SER A 795 43.45 32.26 -13.78
CA SER A 795 43.93 33.61 -13.67
C SER A 795 42.88 34.56 -13.11
N THR A 796 43.22 35.62 -12.43
CA THR A 796 42.26 36.62 -11.99
C THR A 796 41.77 37.43 -13.17
N LEU A 797 40.48 37.73 -13.22
CA LEU A 797 39.89 38.53 -14.28
C LEU A 797 40.57 39.92 -14.39
N LYS A 798 41.03 40.49 -13.27
CA LYS A 798 41.76 41.75 -13.17
C LYS A 798 43.08 41.73 -13.96
N SER A 799 43.69 40.57 -14.18
CA SER A 799 44.92 40.43 -14.95
C SER A 799 44.75 40.63 -16.45
N VAL A 800 43.51 40.53 -16.96
CA VAL A 800 43.20 40.76 -18.37
C VAL A 800 43.03 42.26 -18.62
N SER A 801 43.82 42.84 -19.51
CA SER A 801 43.82 44.22 -19.79
C SER A 801 42.53 44.77 -20.37
N VAL A 802 42.12 45.98 -19.96
CA VAL A 802 41.01 46.74 -20.55
C VAL A 802 41.55 47.50 -21.77
N LEU A 803 41.01 47.16 -22.94
CA LEU A 803 41.47 47.69 -24.23
C LEU A 803 40.25 48.05 -25.10
N GLY A 804 40.47 48.96 -26.06
CA GLY A 804 39.43 49.32 -27.01
C GLY A 804 39.00 48.17 -27.89
N ARG A 805 37.76 48.22 -28.38
CA ARG A 805 37.06 47.12 -29.07
C ARG A 805 37.77 46.60 -30.33
N ALA A 806 38.47 47.41 -31.09
CA ALA A 806 39.13 47.02 -32.36
C ALA A 806 40.58 46.54 -32.21
N THR A 807 41.10 46.28 -31.02
CA THR A 807 42.44 45.82 -30.73
C THR A 807 42.58 44.26 -30.78
N GLN A 808 43.82 43.79 -30.82
CA GLN A 808 44.22 42.38 -30.84
C GLN A 808 44.15 41.70 -29.44
N GLY A 809 44.05 42.49 -28.36
CA GLY A 809 44.12 41.95 -27.01
C GLY A 809 45.58 41.71 -26.57
N VAL A 810 45.69 41.14 -25.34
CA VAL A 810 46.95 40.70 -24.73
C VAL A 810 46.98 39.19 -24.63
N ARG A 811 48.19 38.62 -24.51
CA ARG A 811 48.33 37.17 -24.30
C ARG A 811 47.93 36.82 -22.86
N ILE A 812 46.83 36.06 -22.70
CA ILE A 812 46.34 35.52 -21.41
C ILE A 812 47.08 34.25 -21.06
N MET A 813 47.28 33.36 -22.06
CA MET A 813 47.85 32.04 -21.87
C MET A 813 49.00 31.77 -22.85
N ARG A 814 50.03 31.06 -22.39
CA ARG A 814 51.07 30.45 -23.24
C ARG A 814 50.86 28.93 -23.27
N PHE A 815 50.87 28.34 -24.44
CA PHE A 815 50.74 26.91 -24.61
C PHE A 815 52.08 26.19 -24.39
N LYS A 816 52.00 25.00 -23.81
CA LYS A 816 53.15 24.11 -23.57
C LYS A 816 53.54 23.32 -24.84
N LYS A 817 52.50 23.00 -25.66
CA LYS A 817 52.70 22.28 -26.94
C LYS A 817 52.47 23.29 -28.07
N GLU A 818 53.32 23.18 -29.09
CA GLU A 818 53.18 23.98 -30.32
C GLU A 818 51.94 23.46 -31.09
N GLY A 819 51.09 24.37 -31.53
CA GLY A 819 49.82 24.04 -32.22
C GLY A 819 48.60 23.82 -31.29
N ASP A 820 48.77 23.87 -29.95
CA ASP A 820 47.64 23.84 -29.03
C ASP A 820 46.75 25.09 -29.13
N THR A 821 45.48 24.95 -28.79
CA THR A 821 44.51 26.03 -28.94
C THR A 821 43.56 26.10 -27.76
N VAL A 822 42.96 27.26 -27.51
CA VAL A 822 41.93 27.43 -26.46
C VAL A 822 40.66 26.69 -26.89
N ALA A 823 40.24 25.71 -26.09
CA ALA A 823 39.01 24.92 -26.29
C ALA A 823 37.81 25.53 -25.57
N SER A 824 37.99 25.94 -24.31
CA SER A 824 36.91 26.55 -23.54
C SER A 824 37.37 27.54 -22.50
N VAL A 825 36.42 28.39 -22.04
CA VAL A 825 36.62 29.43 -21.04
C VAL A 825 35.50 29.44 -20.05
N ALA A 826 35.80 29.50 -18.75
CA ALA A 826 34.80 29.58 -17.68
C ALA A 826 35.18 30.70 -16.68
N LEU A 827 34.19 31.30 -16.08
CA LEU A 827 34.31 32.26 -14.98
C LEU A 827 33.70 31.61 -13.71
N ILE A 828 34.54 31.48 -12.68
CA ILE A 828 34.14 30.80 -11.42
C ILE A 828 34.38 31.75 -10.24
#